data_3d569c04e11223a1f411082d133d494b
#
_entry.id   3d569c04e11223a1f411082d133d494b
#
_cell.length_a   1.000
_cell.length_b   1.000
_cell.length_c   1.000
_cell.angle_alpha   90.00
_cell.angle_beta   90.00
_cell.angle_gamma   90.00
#
_symmetry.space_group_name_H-M   'P 1'
#
loop_
_entity.id
_entity.type
_entity.pdbx_description
1 polymer ?
#
loop_
_entity_poly.entity_id
_entity_poly.type
_entity_poly.pdbx_seq_one_letter_code
_entity_poly.pdbx_strand_id
1 'polypeptide(L)'
;MKKLLVLLSIITSIASFSEDVIELGQTTVKGSKTSDYTAPPKEQKNTFVITQERIREKNYKNVEDILRDAPGVVVQNTAFGPRIDMRGSGEKSLSRVKVLVDGVSINPTEETMASLPINAIPVESIKKIEIIPGGGATLYGSGSVGGVVSISTNSNVTKDNFFMDLNYGSFDNRNFGFAGGYNFNKHLYVNYGFSYLNSEDYREHEEKENKIYLLGFDYKINVKHRFRFQTRFSDIKQDSSNQISVEELKNDRRKAGLNMDIDTKDRSYTFDYEYRPTQNVTLSTTLYKQKQERDIETESIDDIKIIASDNWHKEEINFYDIKSKMYADFEESKDGVKLKAKYDYNLIENLPSETIVGYDYQSATNKRNSLVQSETLKTYNNGYMDVSLDEKERLPVINRVNMEMKKKSEGIYVFNKWGLANWLDVTLGGRMEKTKYNGYRENGPNIMPYVEPEVKRIETNRKLDNYAGELGFLFKYNDTGRFYTRYERGFVTPFGNQLTDKVHDTTLKNPNTGFIIPPTVNVASKYVDNNLNAEKTDTFEIGFRDYILGSTVSTSFFLTDTKDEITLISSGVTNPAVNRWKYRNIGKTRRMGIEFEAEQNVGKFRFNQSLTFVRTKVLVANEEARLERGDEVPMVPRLKATLGLRYNFTDKLAGFVNYTYLAKQQSRELRENEDLNKDDVVVKHTIGGHGVVDAGFSYKPDAYSDIKIGAKNLFSKKYNLRETSLEALPAPERNYYLELNVRF
;
A
#
# COMPACT_ATOMS: atom_id res chain seq x y z
N MET A 1 8.77 15.10 -25.03
CA MET A 1 7.95 16.22 -25.54
C MET A 1 7.07 15.85 -26.75
N LYS A 2 7.59 15.36 -27.89
CA LYS A 2 6.73 15.00 -29.05
C LYS A 2 5.62 13.98 -28.74
N LYS A 3 5.87 12.96 -27.93
CA LYS A 3 4.86 11.94 -27.52
C LYS A 3 3.81 12.51 -26.54
N LEU A 4 4.16 13.51 -25.75
CA LEU A 4 3.23 14.20 -24.84
C LEU A 4 2.30 15.14 -25.61
N LEU A 5 2.81 15.81 -26.63
CA LEU A 5 2.03 16.68 -27.53
C LEU A 5 1.02 15.88 -28.37
N VAL A 6 1.37 14.66 -28.81
CA VAL A 6 0.45 13.77 -29.51
C VAL A 6 -0.68 13.30 -28.58
N LEU A 7 -0.39 13.00 -27.31
CA LEU A 7 -1.44 12.65 -26.33
C LEU A 7 -2.35 13.86 -26.03
N LEU A 8 -1.79 15.07 -25.88
CA LEU A 8 -2.57 16.29 -25.72
C LEU A 8 -3.42 16.62 -26.96
N SER A 9 -2.90 16.40 -28.17
CA SER A 9 -3.63 16.65 -29.43
C SER A 9 -4.77 15.66 -29.64
N ILE A 10 -4.67 14.42 -29.17
CA ILE A 10 -5.78 13.45 -29.17
C ILE A 10 -6.86 13.89 -28.16
N ILE A 11 -6.48 14.45 -27.02
CA ILE A 11 -7.41 14.97 -26.02
C ILE A 11 -8.17 16.21 -26.55
N THR A 12 -7.50 17.07 -27.30
CA THR A 12 -8.12 18.31 -27.84
C THR A 12 -8.94 18.05 -29.11
N SER A 13 -8.64 17.04 -29.91
CA SER A 13 -9.42 16.72 -31.12
C SER A 13 -10.77 16.04 -30.82
N ILE A 14 -10.94 15.44 -29.65
CA ILE A 14 -12.22 14.86 -29.21
C ILE A 14 -13.19 15.96 -28.68
N ALA A 15 -12.68 17.10 -28.25
CA ALA A 15 -13.47 18.21 -27.73
C ALA A 15 -14.29 18.97 -28.79
N SER A 16 -14.10 18.71 -30.08
CA SER A 16 -14.71 19.47 -31.17
C SER A 16 -16.03 18.90 -31.74
N PHE A 17 -16.58 17.83 -31.14
CA PHE A 17 -17.82 17.20 -31.60
C PHE A 17 -18.89 17.15 -30.51
N SER A 18 -19.51 18.30 -30.17
CA SER A 18 -20.74 18.26 -29.38
C SER A 18 -21.53 19.51 -29.55
N GLU A 19 -22.59 19.42 -30.33
CA GLU A 19 -23.64 20.44 -30.43
C GLU A 19 -25.02 19.97 -29.93
N ASP A 20 -25.09 18.88 -29.15
CA ASP A 20 -26.34 18.47 -28.50
C ASP A 20 -26.18 18.58 -26.99
N VAL A 21 -26.86 19.57 -26.42
CA VAL A 21 -27.05 19.71 -24.97
C VAL A 21 -27.97 18.59 -24.49
N ILE A 22 -27.37 17.45 -24.11
CA ILE A 22 -28.08 16.46 -23.30
C ILE A 22 -28.04 17.00 -21.87
N GLU A 23 -29.20 17.31 -21.30
CA GLU A 23 -29.37 17.49 -19.86
C GLU A 23 -28.87 16.21 -19.17
N LEU A 24 -27.61 16.19 -18.84
CA LEU A 24 -27.09 15.28 -17.84
C LEU A 24 -27.82 15.61 -16.56
N GLY A 25 -28.65 14.68 -16.10
CA GLY A 25 -29.22 14.73 -14.78
C GLY A 25 -28.08 15.12 -13.84
N GLN A 26 -28.17 16.30 -13.27
CA GLN A 26 -27.31 16.73 -12.20
C GLN A 26 -27.32 15.60 -11.18
N THR A 27 -26.29 14.77 -11.15
CA THR A 27 -25.85 14.18 -9.94
C THR A 27 -25.23 15.30 -9.09
N THR A 28 -26.02 16.33 -8.81
CA THR A 28 -26.00 16.92 -7.51
C THR A 28 -26.23 15.73 -6.61
N VAL A 29 -25.14 15.12 -6.13
CA VAL A 29 -25.17 14.50 -4.84
C VAL A 29 -25.59 15.68 -3.94
N LYS A 30 -26.92 15.92 -3.85
CA LYS A 30 -27.50 16.56 -2.68
C LYS A 30 -26.93 15.69 -1.58
N GLY A 31 -25.89 16.23 -0.93
CA GLY A 31 -25.19 15.49 0.08
C GLY A 31 -26.26 14.98 0.98
N SER A 32 -26.48 13.66 0.97
CA SER A 32 -27.21 13.08 2.06
C SER A 32 -26.43 13.62 3.25
N LYS A 33 -27.10 14.33 4.15
CA LYS A 33 -26.55 14.83 5.42
C LYS A 33 -26.11 13.68 6.31
N THR A 34 -25.81 12.53 5.73
CA THR A 34 -25.13 11.40 6.35
C THR A 34 -23.66 11.74 6.33
N SER A 35 -23.23 12.19 7.45
CA SER A 35 -21.88 12.53 7.83
C SER A 35 -20.88 11.46 7.41
N ASP A 36 -20.24 11.64 6.26
CA ASP A 36 -18.97 11.01 5.98
C ASP A 36 -17.95 11.71 6.87
N TYR A 37 -17.73 11.16 8.09
CA TYR A 37 -16.90 11.75 9.14
C TYR A 37 -15.42 11.83 8.78
N THR A 38 -15.00 11.25 7.67
CA THR A 38 -13.62 10.93 7.42
C THR A 38 -13.00 11.68 6.26
N ALA A 39 -13.80 12.22 5.36
CA ALA A 39 -13.27 12.96 4.23
C ALA A 39 -13.07 14.43 4.57
N PRO A 40 -11.94 15.03 4.17
CA PRO A 40 -11.82 16.49 4.14
C PRO A 40 -12.85 17.06 3.18
N PRO A 41 -13.17 18.35 3.28
CA PRO A 41 -14.09 19.00 2.36
C PRO A 41 -13.69 18.69 0.92
N LYS A 42 -14.56 18.00 0.18
CA LYS A 42 -14.30 17.43 -1.16
C LYS A 42 -13.84 18.47 -2.20
N GLU A 43 -14.12 19.73 -1.96
CA GLU A 43 -13.89 20.81 -2.91
C GLU A 43 -12.48 21.37 -2.92
N GLN A 44 -11.66 21.07 -1.89
CA GLN A 44 -10.36 21.73 -1.71
C GLN A 44 -9.15 20.86 -2.02
N LYS A 45 -9.38 19.63 -2.45
CA LYS A 45 -8.34 18.68 -2.83
C LYS A 45 -8.75 17.98 -4.11
N ASN A 46 -7.78 17.57 -4.91
CA ASN A 46 -8.03 16.72 -6.05
C ASN A 46 -8.40 15.32 -5.52
N THR A 47 -9.68 15.11 -5.23
CA THR A 47 -10.18 13.83 -4.70
C THR A 47 -10.83 13.04 -5.82
N PHE A 48 -10.32 11.85 -6.09
CA PHE A 48 -10.91 10.91 -7.03
C PHE A 48 -11.88 10.00 -6.28
N VAL A 49 -13.08 9.84 -6.83
CA VAL A 49 -14.11 8.98 -6.25
C VAL A 49 -14.45 7.85 -7.20
N ILE A 50 -14.23 6.62 -6.73
CA ILE A 50 -14.67 5.41 -7.42
C ILE A 50 -15.95 4.96 -6.73
N THR A 51 -17.08 5.13 -7.43
CA THR A 51 -18.40 4.75 -6.89
C THR A 51 -18.64 3.26 -7.01
N GLN A 52 -19.62 2.74 -6.28
CA GLN A 52 -20.06 1.35 -6.37
C GLN A 52 -20.45 0.96 -7.80
N GLU A 53 -21.11 1.86 -8.53
CA GLU A 53 -21.48 1.63 -9.93
C GLU A 53 -20.25 1.43 -10.82
N ARG A 54 -19.21 2.25 -10.66
CA ARG A 54 -17.94 2.08 -11.39
C ARG A 54 -17.22 0.79 -11.02
N ILE A 55 -17.24 0.39 -9.74
CA ILE A 55 -16.69 -0.89 -9.30
C ILE A 55 -17.41 -2.05 -9.99
N ARG A 56 -18.75 -1.99 -10.05
CA ARG A 56 -19.58 -3.02 -10.65
C ARG A 56 -19.53 -3.09 -12.18
N GLU A 57 -19.03 -2.05 -12.85
CA GLU A 57 -18.89 -2.06 -14.31
C GLU A 57 -17.74 -2.91 -14.82
N LYS A 58 -16.75 -3.14 -13.99
CA LYS A 58 -15.54 -3.91 -14.29
C LYS A 58 -15.51 -5.20 -13.48
N ASN A 59 -14.68 -6.14 -13.90
CA ASN A 59 -14.41 -7.36 -13.17
C ASN A 59 -13.24 -7.14 -12.19
N TYR A 60 -13.55 -6.85 -10.94
CA TYR A 60 -12.56 -6.72 -9.86
C TYR A 60 -12.74 -7.85 -8.85
N LYS A 61 -11.67 -8.63 -8.63
CA LYS A 61 -11.66 -9.75 -7.70
C LYS A 61 -11.44 -9.30 -6.25
N ASN A 62 -10.73 -8.20 -6.08
CA ASN A 62 -10.35 -7.66 -4.78
C ASN A 62 -10.10 -6.14 -4.87
N VAL A 63 -9.81 -5.51 -3.73
CA VAL A 63 -9.56 -4.06 -3.65
C VAL A 63 -8.27 -3.67 -4.37
N GLU A 64 -7.28 -4.54 -4.40
CA GLU A 64 -6.03 -4.30 -5.12
C GLU A 64 -6.28 -4.05 -6.61
N ASP A 65 -7.13 -4.85 -7.25
CA ASP A 65 -7.52 -4.70 -8.66
C ASP A 65 -8.15 -3.32 -8.92
N ILE A 66 -9.04 -2.86 -8.01
CA ILE A 66 -9.68 -1.54 -8.11
C ILE A 66 -8.63 -0.43 -8.03
N LEU A 67 -7.71 -0.54 -7.08
CA LEU A 67 -6.68 0.47 -6.86
C LEU A 67 -5.62 0.47 -7.96
N ARG A 68 -5.37 -0.66 -8.61
CA ARG A 68 -4.46 -0.74 -9.77
C ARG A 68 -4.98 0.09 -10.95
N ASP A 69 -6.29 0.15 -11.14
CA ASP A 69 -6.94 0.97 -12.17
C ASP A 69 -7.15 2.44 -11.74
N ALA A 70 -6.98 2.73 -10.46
CA ALA A 70 -7.27 4.05 -9.91
C ALA A 70 -6.28 5.13 -10.39
N PRO A 71 -6.75 6.36 -10.64
CA PRO A 71 -5.88 7.50 -10.95
C PRO A 71 -4.87 7.76 -9.84
N GLY A 72 -3.62 8.07 -10.21
CA GLY A 72 -2.58 8.47 -9.26
C GLY A 72 -2.06 7.39 -8.33
N VAL A 73 -2.59 6.18 -8.40
CA VAL A 73 -2.22 5.05 -7.55
C VAL A 73 -1.36 4.06 -8.32
N VAL A 74 -0.27 3.63 -7.73
CA VAL A 74 0.57 2.52 -8.23
C VAL A 74 0.56 1.41 -7.18
N VAL A 75 0.12 0.23 -7.56
CA VAL A 75 0.17 -0.95 -6.69
C VAL A 75 1.49 -1.66 -6.92
N GLN A 76 2.27 -1.77 -5.85
CA GLN A 76 3.54 -2.49 -5.85
C GLN A 76 3.32 -3.87 -5.20
N ASN A 77 3.71 -4.92 -5.90
CA ASN A 77 3.65 -6.28 -5.36
C ASN A 77 4.95 -6.59 -4.60
N THR A 78 4.82 -7.10 -3.40
CA THR A 78 5.91 -7.62 -2.59
C THR A 78 5.59 -9.04 -2.18
N ALA A 79 6.60 -9.81 -1.77
CA ALA A 79 6.39 -11.17 -1.25
C ALA A 79 5.38 -11.22 -0.08
N PHE A 80 5.30 -10.15 0.69
CA PHE A 80 4.43 -10.05 1.88
C PHE A 80 3.07 -9.39 1.63
N GLY A 81 2.75 -9.03 0.39
CA GLY A 81 1.47 -8.44 0.00
C GLY A 81 1.60 -7.09 -0.72
N PRO A 82 0.47 -6.50 -1.12
CA PRO A 82 0.45 -5.27 -1.89
C PRO A 82 0.83 -4.04 -1.05
N ARG A 83 1.50 -3.09 -1.69
CA ARG A 83 1.74 -1.73 -1.18
C ARG A 83 1.12 -0.72 -2.12
N ILE A 84 0.53 0.31 -1.56
CA ILE A 84 -0.14 1.36 -2.32
C ILE A 84 0.75 2.58 -2.38
N ASP A 85 1.30 2.88 -3.56
CA ASP A 85 2.11 4.07 -3.79
C ASP A 85 1.28 5.19 -4.42
N MET A 86 1.51 6.40 -3.92
CA MET A 86 0.97 7.64 -4.43
C MET A 86 2.08 8.70 -4.41
N ARG A 87 2.12 9.54 -5.46
CA ARG A 87 3.05 10.68 -5.57
C ARG A 87 4.52 10.32 -5.38
N GLY A 88 4.91 9.09 -5.75
CA GLY A 88 6.29 8.66 -5.74
C GLY A 88 6.87 8.39 -4.35
N SER A 89 6.09 7.81 -3.46
CA SER A 89 6.57 7.29 -2.19
C SER A 89 7.47 6.07 -2.37
N GLY A 90 7.29 5.31 -3.46
CA GLY A 90 8.11 4.17 -3.84
C GLY A 90 8.07 3.06 -2.80
N GLU A 91 9.20 2.44 -2.52
CA GLU A 91 9.31 1.34 -1.54
C GLU A 91 8.84 1.73 -0.12
N LYS A 92 8.79 3.03 0.19
CA LYS A 92 8.34 3.56 1.50
C LYS A 92 6.84 3.88 1.54
N SER A 93 6.09 3.49 0.53
CA SER A 93 4.66 3.77 0.40
C SER A 93 3.83 3.29 1.59
N LEU A 94 4.20 2.17 2.22
CA LEU A 94 3.50 1.60 3.38
C LEU A 94 3.45 2.57 4.58
N SER A 95 4.49 3.38 4.77
CA SER A 95 4.57 4.39 5.83
C SER A 95 4.03 5.76 5.42
N ARG A 96 3.72 5.99 4.13
CA ARG A 96 3.41 7.33 3.59
C ARG A 96 2.02 7.47 2.99
N VAL A 97 1.39 6.35 2.63
CA VAL A 97 0.02 6.32 2.14
C VAL A 97 -0.87 5.68 3.18
N LYS A 98 -1.85 6.42 3.66
CA LYS A 98 -2.79 5.92 4.67
C LYS A 98 -4.02 5.32 4.01
N VAL A 99 -4.35 4.09 4.40
CA VAL A 99 -5.56 3.40 3.94
C VAL A 99 -6.53 3.29 5.10
N LEU A 100 -7.75 3.76 4.88
CA LEU A 100 -8.84 3.76 5.85
C LEU A 100 -9.97 2.87 5.38
N VAL A 101 -10.57 2.12 6.29
CA VAL A 101 -11.83 1.42 6.07
C VAL A 101 -12.83 1.95 7.09
N ASP A 102 -13.91 2.55 6.60
CA ASP A 102 -14.93 3.21 7.43
C ASP A 102 -14.32 4.15 8.49
N GLY A 103 -13.27 4.89 8.09
CA GLY A 103 -12.58 5.87 8.92
C GLY A 103 -11.49 5.35 9.84
N VAL A 104 -11.27 4.04 9.91
CA VAL A 104 -10.22 3.42 10.73
C VAL A 104 -9.05 2.99 9.86
N SER A 105 -7.81 3.35 10.26
CA SER A 105 -6.62 2.98 9.50
C SER A 105 -6.32 1.49 9.61
N ILE A 106 -6.07 0.85 8.46
CA ILE A 106 -5.63 -0.53 8.36
C ILE A 106 -4.13 -0.68 8.13
N ASN A 107 -3.37 0.43 8.01
CA ASN A 107 -1.93 0.37 7.83
C ASN A 107 -1.25 -0.36 8.99
N PRO A 108 -0.30 -1.26 8.71
CA PRO A 108 0.49 -1.89 9.75
C PRO A 108 1.43 -0.87 10.42
N THR A 109 1.95 -1.22 11.59
CA THR A 109 2.92 -0.43 12.34
C THR A 109 4.33 -1.05 12.31
N GLU A 110 4.52 -2.03 11.43
CA GLU A 110 5.76 -2.74 11.11
C GLU A 110 5.84 -2.91 9.58
N GLU A 111 7.04 -2.93 8.98
CA GLU A 111 7.18 -2.93 7.51
C GLU A 111 7.69 -4.23 6.91
N THR A 112 8.27 -5.13 7.70
CA THR A 112 8.98 -6.30 7.16
C THR A 112 8.06 -7.51 6.93
N MET A 113 7.25 -7.88 7.91
CA MET A 113 6.40 -9.08 7.85
C MET A 113 4.90 -8.76 7.85
N ALA A 114 4.52 -7.56 8.27
CA ALA A 114 3.13 -7.10 8.23
C ALA A 114 2.67 -6.83 6.79
N SER A 115 1.42 -7.07 6.52
CA SER A 115 0.78 -6.71 5.24
C SER A 115 -0.27 -5.62 5.42
N LEU A 116 -0.53 -4.91 4.34
CA LEU A 116 -1.68 -4.02 4.24
C LEU A 116 -2.92 -4.87 3.87
N PRO A 117 -3.89 -5.07 4.79
CA PRO A 117 -4.99 -6.02 4.58
C PRO A 117 -6.11 -5.44 3.69
N ILE A 118 -5.76 -4.88 2.52
CA ILE A 118 -6.75 -4.32 1.59
C ILE A 118 -7.61 -5.41 0.95
N ASN A 119 -7.06 -6.61 0.77
CA ASN A 119 -7.79 -7.74 0.20
C ASN A 119 -8.66 -8.48 1.23
N ALA A 120 -8.66 -8.02 2.48
CA ALA A 120 -9.55 -8.48 3.55
C ALA A 120 -10.89 -7.69 3.59
N ILE A 121 -11.32 -7.10 2.48
CA ILE A 121 -12.56 -6.31 2.35
C ILE A 121 -13.38 -6.92 1.22
N PRO A 122 -14.63 -7.36 1.47
CA PRO A 122 -15.50 -7.85 0.39
C PRO A 122 -15.75 -6.74 -0.61
N VAL A 123 -15.40 -6.96 -1.88
CA VAL A 123 -15.59 -5.96 -2.97
C VAL A 123 -17.08 -5.59 -3.10
N GLU A 124 -17.95 -6.56 -2.92
CA GLU A 124 -19.40 -6.43 -3.01
C GLU A 124 -19.97 -5.45 -1.97
N SER A 125 -19.27 -5.32 -0.83
CA SER A 125 -19.66 -4.42 0.26
C SER A 125 -19.20 -2.97 0.05
N ILE A 126 -18.36 -2.68 -0.93
CA ILE A 126 -17.78 -1.36 -1.12
C ILE A 126 -18.80 -0.42 -1.77
N LYS A 127 -19.11 0.67 -1.09
CA LYS A 127 -19.96 1.75 -1.59
C LYS A 127 -19.19 2.74 -2.45
N LYS A 128 -18.00 3.13 -1.97
CA LYS A 128 -17.10 4.04 -2.68
C LYS A 128 -15.67 3.90 -2.16
N ILE A 129 -14.74 4.28 -2.99
CA ILE A 129 -13.34 4.50 -2.61
C ILE A 129 -13.01 5.95 -2.95
N GLU A 130 -12.52 6.70 -1.97
CA GLU A 130 -12.05 8.08 -2.14
C GLU A 130 -10.54 8.08 -2.07
N ILE A 131 -9.90 8.58 -3.11
CA ILE A 131 -8.45 8.70 -3.24
C ILE A 131 -8.10 10.18 -3.14
N ILE A 132 -7.33 10.52 -2.13
CA ILE A 132 -6.92 11.90 -1.82
C ILE A 132 -5.40 11.95 -1.99
N PRO A 133 -4.88 12.36 -3.17
CA PRO A 133 -3.45 12.41 -3.40
C PRO A 133 -2.80 13.51 -2.56
N GLY A 134 -1.73 13.16 -1.91
CA GLY A 134 -0.92 14.09 -1.11
C GLY A 134 -1.67 14.74 0.03
N GLY A 135 -1.05 14.79 1.17
CA GLY A 135 -1.57 15.50 2.32
C GLY A 135 -2.69 14.80 3.08
N GLY A 136 -3.06 15.40 4.19
CA GLY A 136 -4.04 14.88 5.14
C GLY A 136 -3.46 14.70 6.54
N ALA A 137 -2.23 15.12 6.77
CA ALA A 137 -1.57 14.93 8.06
C ALA A 137 -2.28 15.68 9.20
N THR A 138 -2.94 16.78 8.91
CA THR A 138 -3.78 17.49 9.88
C THR A 138 -4.90 16.62 10.41
N LEU A 139 -5.67 15.97 9.53
CA LEU A 139 -6.83 15.17 9.92
C LEU A 139 -6.48 13.72 10.26
N TYR A 140 -5.48 13.14 9.59
CA TYR A 140 -5.18 11.71 9.68
C TYR A 140 -3.87 11.38 10.37
N GLY A 141 -3.04 12.38 10.72
CA GLY A 141 -1.77 12.20 11.42
C GLY A 141 -0.68 11.56 10.58
N SER A 142 0.26 10.92 11.25
CA SER A 142 1.41 10.25 10.64
C SER A 142 1.00 9.29 9.51
N GLY A 143 1.80 9.26 8.43
CA GLY A 143 1.65 8.27 7.37
C GLY A 143 0.66 8.64 6.27
N SER A 144 0.25 9.90 6.16
CA SER A 144 -0.67 10.38 5.11
C SER A 144 -0.04 11.35 4.11
N VAL A 145 1.28 11.55 4.16
CA VAL A 145 1.99 12.54 3.33
C VAL A 145 1.99 12.22 1.84
N GLY A 146 1.95 10.95 1.45
CA GLY A 146 1.78 10.51 0.07
C GLY A 146 0.34 10.57 -0.41
N GLY A 147 -0.61 10.46 0.51
CA GLY A 147 -2.04 10.48 0.25
C GLY A 147 -2.86 9.61 1.20
N VAL A 148 -4.16 9.62 0.97
CA VAL A 148 -5.13 8.82 1.73
C VAL A 148 -6.04 8.07 0.77
N VAL A 149 -6.25 6.77 1.01
CA VAL A 149 -7.27 5.94 0.36
C VAL A 149 -8.33 5.64 1.40
N SER A 150 -9.55 6.14 1.22
CA SER A 150 -10.67 5.93 2.13
C SER A 150 -11.71 5.02 1.48
N ILE A 151 -11.89 3.84 2.04
CA ILE A 151 -12.83 2.82 1.59
C ILE A 151 -14.05 2.87 2.50
N SER A 152 -15.22 3.09 1.91
CA SER A 152 -16.50 3.06 2.62
C SER A 152 -17.28 1.82 2.22
N THR A 153 -17.73 1.05 3.21
CA THR A 153 -18.53 -0.16 3.00
C THR A 153 -20.03 0.13 3.11
N ASN A 154 -20.86 -0.89 2.98
CA ASN A 154 -22.32 -0.77 3.09
C ASN A 154 -22.81 -0.29 4.46
N SER A 155 -21.95 -0.18 5.47
CA SER A 155 -22.33 0.32 6.80
C SER A 155 -22.99 1.71 6.81
N ASN A 156 -22.82 2.49 5.74
CA ASN A 156 -23.41 3.81 5.59
C ASN A 156 -24.69 3.83 4.71
N VAL A 157 -25.13 2.68 4.22
CA VAL A 157 -26.37 2.55 3.41
C VAL A 157 -27.54 2.22 4.32
N THR A 158 -28.68 2.89 4.12
CA THR A 158 -29.90 2.71 4.92
C THR A 158 -31.08 2.27 4.08
N LYS A 159 -30.87 1.85 2.83
CA LYS A 159 -31.89 1.26 1.98
C LYS A 159 -31.67 -0.25 1.88
N ASP A 160 -32.76 -1.00 1.79
CA ASP A 160 -32.70 -2.43 1.52
C ASP A 160 -32.01 -2.64 0.18
N ASN A 161 -31.04 -3.51 0.16
CA ASN A 161 -30.30 -3.85 -1.02
C ASN A 161 -29.65 -5.23 -0.88
N PHE A 162 -29.45 -5.87 -2.00
CA PHE A 162 -28.71 -7.12 -2.09
C PHE A 162 -27.89 -7.10 -3.37
N PHE A 163 -26.67 -7.58 -3.29
CA PHE A 163 -25.78 -7.76 -4.42
C PHE A 163 -25.05 -9.09 -4.29
N MET A 164 -24.97 -9.86 -5.36
CA MET A 164 -24.24 -11.12 -5.46
C MET A 164 -23.38 -11.11 -6.70
N ASP A 165 -22.17 -11.60 -6.58
CA ASP A 165 -21.19 -11.79 -7.64
C ASP A 165 -20.78 -13.27 -7.71
N LEU A 166 -20.74 -13.80 -8.93
CA LEU A 166 -20.21 -15.12 -9.27
C LEU A 166 -19.21 -14.93 -10.39
N ASN A 167 -17.98 -15.27 -10.17
CA ASN A 167 -16.92 -15.13 -11.15
C ASN A 167 -16.15 -16.43 -11.35
N TYR A 168 -15.91 -16.77 -12.61
CA TYR A 168 -15.05 -17.86 -13.02
C TYR A 168 -14.06 -17.37 -14.07
N GLY A 169 -12.80 -17.77 -13.98
CA GLY A 169 -11.77 -17.30 -14.90
C GLY A 169 -10.58 -18.23 -15.05
N SER A 170 -9.64 -17.79 -15.86
CA SER A 170 -8.36 -18.47 -16.05
C SER A 170 -7.65 -18.70 -14.72
N PHE A 171 -6.80 -19.73 -14.67
CA PHE A 171 -6.05 -20.17 -13.49
C PHE A 171 -6.96 -20.65 -12.35
N ASP A 172 -7.99 -21.42 -12.74
CA ASP A 172 -9.05 -21.94 -11.86
C ASP A 172 -9.61 -20.90 -10.85
N ASN A 173 -9.65 -19.64 -11.31
CA ASN A 173 -10.13 -18.57 -10.47
C ASN A 173 -11.64 -18.67 -10.28
N ARG A 174 -12.07 -18.87 -9.04
CA ARG A 174 -13.46 -18.95 -8.61
C ARG A 174 -13.70 -17.93 -7.53
N ASN A 175 -14.57 -16.98 -7.80
CA ASN A 175 -14.98 -15.98 -6.80
C ASN A 175 -16.49 -16.04 -6.63
N PHE A 176 -16.91 -16.07 -5.38
CA PHE A 176 -18.30 -15.96 -4.99
C PHE A 176 -18.41 -14.93 -3.87
N GLY A 177 -19.24 -13.92 -4.06
CA GLY A 177 -19.47 -12.92 -3.03
C GLY A 177 -20.90 -12.43 -3.00
N PHE A 178 -21.32 -11.99 -1.84
CA PHE A 178 -22.56 -11.24 -1.69
C PHE A 178 -22.44 -10.19 -0.59
N ALA A 179 -23.18 -9.12 -0.75
CA ALA A 179 -23.33 -8.09 0.29
C ALA A 179 -24.72 -7.46 0.20
N GLY A 180 -25.18 -6.98 1.31
CA GLY A 180 -26.46 -6.32 1.36
C GLY A 180 -26.76 -5.68 2.70
N GLY A 181 -28.00 -5.18 2.79
CA GLY A 181 -28.50 -4.65 4.02
C GLY A 181 -30.01 -4.59 4.03
N TYR A 182 -30.56 -4.70 5.21
CA TYR A 182 -31.98 -4.80 5.45
C TYR A 182 -32.43 -3.91 6.63
N ASN A 183 -33.53 -3.18 6.43
CA ASN A 183 -34.19 -2.40 7.47
C ASN A 183 -35.18 -3.30 8.23
N PHE A 184 -34.78 -3.81 9.38
CA PHE A 184 -35.71 -4.57 10.25
C PHE A 184 -36.89 -3.70 10.75
N ASN A 185 -36.58 -2.41 10.93
CA ASN A 185 -37.58 -1.39 11.29
C ASN A 185 -36.99 0.01 11.07
N LYS A 186 -37.75 1.06 11.38
CA LYS A 186 -37.30 2.46 11.23
C LYS A 186 -36.05 2.85 12.06
N HIS A 187 -35.65 2.02 13.01
CA HIS A 187 -34.53 2.27 13.91
C HIS A 187 -33.32 1.39 13.61
N LEU A 188 -33.51 0.14 13.17
CA LEU A 188 -32.45 -0.84 13.01
C LEU A 188 -32.26 -1.22 11.55
N TYR A 189 -31.08 -0.94 11.03
CA TYR A 189 -30.57 -1.43 9.77
C TYR A 189 -29.40 -2.40 10.02
N VAL A 190 -29.41 -3.55 9.36
CA VAL A 190 -28.36 -4.57 9.43
C VAL A 190 -27.73 -4.70 8.05
N ASN A 191 -26.40 -4.62 7.98
CA ASN A 191 -25.65 -4.88 6.77
C ASN A 191 -24.75 -6.10 6.95
N TYR A 192 -24.54 -6.82 5.85
CA TYR A 192 -23.75 -8.04 5.83
C TYR A 192 -22.97 -8.14 4.51
N GLY A 193 -21.91 -8.92 4.54
CA GLY A 193 -21.09 -9.22 3.37
C GLY A 193 -20.32 -10.51 3.57
N PHE A 194 -20.11 -11.22 2.49
CA PHE A 194 -19.29 -12.41 2.40
C PHE A 194 -18.57 -12.41 1.07
N SER A 195 -17.31 -12.85 1.05
CA SER A 195 -16.58 -13.11 -0.18
C SER A 195 -15.70 -14.33 0.01
N TYR A 196 -15.71 -15.19 -0.99
CA TYR A 196 -14.87 -16.37 -1.12
C TYR A 196 -14.13 -16.32 -2.44
N LEU A 197 -12.81 -16.39 -2.41
CA LEU A 197 -11.94 -16.48 -3.57
C LEU A 197 -11.08 -17.73 -3.44
N ASN A 198 -11.03 -18.52 -4.52
CA ASN A 198 -10.05 -19.59 -4.70
C ASN A 198 -9.43 -19.41 -6.08
N SER A 199 -8.10 -19.52 -6.17
CA SER A 199 -7.36 -19.35 -7.43
C SER A 199 -6.03 -20.10 -7.35
N GLU A 200 -5.66 -20.80 -8.43
CA GLU A 200 -4.30 -21.35 -8.60
C GLU A 200 -3.29 -20.28 -9.06
N ASP A 201 -3.77 -19.09 -9.43
CA ASP A 201 -3.02 -17.97 -9.98
C ASP A 201 -2.15 -18.33 -11.23
N TYR A 202 -1.27 -17.41 -11.68
CA TYR A 202 -0.56 -17.54 -12.97
C TYR A 202 0.65 -18.46 -12.93
N ARG A 203 1.40 -18.43 -11.84
CA ARG A 203 2.66 -19.16 -11.67
C ARG A 203 2.41 -20.48 -10.95
N GLU A 204 3.34 -21.41 -11.11
CA GLU A 204 3.35 -22.66 -10.35
C GLU A 204 3.50 -22.37 -8.85
N HIS A 205 2.82 -23.13 -8.01
CA HIS A 205 2.76 -22.96 -6.56
C HIS A 205 2.31 -21.57 -6.10
N GLU A 206 1.41 -20.93 -6.84
CA GLU A 206 0.72 -19.72 -6.42
C GLU A 206 -0.77 -20.02 -6.20
N GLU A 207 -1.13 -20.41 -5.01
CA GLU A 207 -2.51 -20.67 -4.63
C GLU A 207 -3.01 -19.61 -3.67
N LYS A 208 -4.30 -19.26 -3.77
CA LYS A 208 -4.95 -18.31 -2.87
C LYS A 208 -6.33 -18.81 -2.48
N GLU A 209 -6.58 -18.85 -1.18
CA GLU A 209 -7.92 -19.04 -0.63
C GLU A 209 -8.24 -17.89 0.32
N ASN A 210 -9.26 -17.10 0.01
CA ASN A 210 -9.69 -15.98 0.85
C ASN A 210 -11.14 -16.21 1.30
N LYS A 211 -11.39 -16.08 2.60
CA LYS A 211 -12.74 -16.08 3.20
C LYS A 211 -12.90 -14.81 4.00
N ILE A 212 -13.88 -13.98 3.63
CA ILE A 212 -14.07 -12.67 4.24
C ILE A 212 -15.52 -12.52 4.65
N TYR A 213 -15.75 -12.06 5.88
CA TYR A 213 -17.06 -11.87 6.48
C TYR A 213 -17.18 -10.44 6.99
N LEU A 214 -18.32 -9.81 6.76
CA LEU A 214 -18.66 -8.49 7.27
C LEU A 214 -20.07 -8.54 7.86
N LEU A 215 -20.23 -7.98 9.06
CA LEU A 215 -21.54 -7.81 9.70
C LEU A 215 -21.56 -6.45 10.40
N GLY A 216 -22.66 -5.72 10.20
CA GLY A 216 -22.82 -4.40 10.81
C GLY A 216 -24.26 -4.13 11.23
N PHE A 217 -24.40 -3.31 12.26
CA PHE A 217 -25.65 -2.84 12.82
C PHE A 217 -25.64 -1.33 12.89
N ASP A 218 -26.68 -0.69 12.38
CA ASP A 218 -26.88 0.76 12.44
C ASP A 218 -28.20 1.02 13.15
N TYR A 219 -28.12 1.54 14.38
CA TYR A 219 -29.27 1.77 15.24
C TYR A 219 -29.47 3.26 15.48
N LYS A 220 -30.59 3.78 15.00
CA LYS A 220 -31.03 5.17 15.17
C LYS A 220 -32.08 5.24 16.25
N ILE A 221 -31.72 5.68 17.46
CA ILE A 221 -32.71 5.91 18.53
C ILE A 221 -33.67 7.01 18.07
N ASN A 222 -33.16 8.11 17.56
CA ASN A 222 -33.88 9.24 17.02
C ASN A 222 -33.00 10.07 16.07
N VAL A 223 -33.44 11.25 15.66
CA VAL A 223 -32.68 12.15 14.77
C VAL A 223 -31.37 12.66 15.38
N LYS A 224 -31.24 12.61 16.71
CA LYS A 224 -30.05 13.10 17.43
C LYS A 224 -29.03 12.01 17.76
N HIS A 225 -29.45 10.76 17.94
CA HIS A 225 -28.62 9.67 18.44
C HIS A 225 -28.56 8.51 17.46
N ARG A 226 -27.37 8.15 17.03
CA ARG A 226 -27.10 7.01 16.14
C ARG A 226 -25.93 6.22 16.66
N PHE A 227 -26.07 4.90 16.68
CA PHE A 227 -25.03 3.94 17.01
C PHE A 227 -24.75 3.06 15.79
N ARG A 228 -23.49 2.73 15.56
CA ARG A 228 -23.09 1.74 14.58
C ARG A 228 -22.09 0.80 15.20
N PHE A 229 -22.26 -0.47 14.92
CA PHE A 229 -21.29 -1.50 15.24
C PHE A 229 -20.99 -2.26 13.97
N GLN A 230 -19.72 -2.52 13.73
CA GLN A 230 -19.28 -3.28 12.57
C GLN A 230 -18.16 -4.23 12.96
N THR A 231 -18.25 -5.44 12.44
CA THR A 231 -17.18 -6.43 12.56
C THR A 231 -16.82 -6.97 11.19
N ARG A 232 -15.53 -7.24 10.99
CA ARG A 232 -14.98 -7.88 9.80
C ARG A 232 -13.97 -8.93 10.23
N PHE A 233 -14.09 -10.10 9.61
CA PHE A 233 -13.17 -11.23 9.77
C PHE A 233 -12.67 -11.66 8.41
N SER A 234 -11.40 -11.99 8.30
CA SER A 234 -10.85 -12.64 7.13
C SER A 234 -9.90 -13.76 7.51
N ASP A 235 -9.91 -14.79 6.69
CA ASP A 235 -8.97 -15.91 6.69
C ASP A 235 -8.41 -16.01 5.26
N ILE A 236 -7.14 -15.70 5.10
CA ILE A 236 -6.46 -15.62 3.81
C ILE A 236 -5.26 -16.56 3.84
N LYS A 237 -5.31 -17.58 3.00
CA LYS A 237 -4.19 -18.48 2.75
C LYS A 237 -3.61 -18.15 1.39
N GLN A 238 -2.31 -18.02 1.34
CA GLN A 238 -1.61 -17.66 0.13
C GLN A 238 -0.29 -18.40 0.05
N ASP A 239 -0.17 -19.27 -0.94
CA ASP A 239 1.11 -19.79 -1.38
C ASP A 239 1.65 -18.80 -2.40
N SER A 240 2.82 -18.27 -2.15
CA SER A 240 3.42 -17.22 -2.96
C SER A 240 4.75 -17.70 -3.50
N SER A 241 4.88 -17.63 -4.79
CA SER A 241 6.13 -17.86 -5.48
C SER A 241 6.87 -16.53 -5.63
N ASN A 242 8.04 -16.41 -5.04
CA ASN A 242 8.84 -15.18 -5.10
C ASN A 242 9.49 -14.99 -6.49
N GLN A 243 10.42 -14.06 -6.61
CA GLN A 243 11.17 -13.79 -7.83
C GLN A 243 11.91 -15.06 -8.29
N ILE A 244 12.07 -15.21 -9.61
CA ILE A 244 12.89 -16.23 -10.25
C ILE A 244 14.10 -15.59 -10.90
N SER A 245 15.15 -16.36 -11.15
CA SER A 245 16.33 -15.84 -11.85
C SER A 245 15.95 -15.36 -13.26
N VAL A 246 16.68 -14.38 -13.75
CA VAL A 246 16.48 -13.86 -15.14
C VAL A 246 16.72 -14.96 -16.18
N GLU A 247 17.53 -15.95 -15.87
CA GLU A 247 17.77 -17.09 -16.74
C GLU A 247 16.57 -18.02 -16.80
N GLU A 248 16.01 -18.40 -15.66
CA GLU A 248 14.78 -19.20 -15.56
C GLU A 248 13.60 -18.49 -16.23
N LEU A 249 13.48 -17.17 -16.02
CA LEU A 249 12.44 -16.36 -16.64
C LEU A 249 12.44 -16.45 -18.18
N LYS A 250 13.59 -16.60 -18.82
CA LYS A 250 13.69 -16.75 -20.28
C LYS A 250 13.15 -18.09 -20.75
N ASN A 251 13.31 -19.12 -19.95
CA ASN A 251 12.90 -20.50 -20.27
C ASN A 251 11.41 -20.70 -19.96
N ASP A 252 10.97 -20.35 -18.76
CA ASP A 252 9.60 -20.48 -18.34
C ASP A 252 9.20 -19.35 -17.37
N ARG A 253 8.23 -18.53 -17.77
CA ARG A 253 7.69 -17.43 -16.94
C ARG A 253 6.75 -17.90 -15.83
N ARG A 254 6.25 -19.12 -15.90
CA ARG A 254 5.33 -19.70 -14.91
C ARG A 254 6.07 -20.44 -13.80
N LYS A 255 7.36 -20.66 -13.95
CA LYS A 255 8.15 -21.39 -12.98
C LYS A 255 8.04 -20.76 -11.58
N ALA A 256 7.95 -21.61 -10.56
CA ALA A 256 8.01 -21.18 -9.17
C ALA A 256 9.40 -20.66 -8.83
N GLY A 257 9.45 -19.59 -8.03
CA GLY A 257 10.66 -19.17 -7.33
C GLY A 257 10.70 -19.74 -5.92
N LEU A 258 11.26 -19.00 -4.99
CA LEU A 258 11.21 -19.31 -3.57
C LEU A 258 9.75 -19.43 -3.10
N ASN A 259 9.35 -20.60 -2.62
CA ASN A 259 8.02 -20.79 -2.07
C ASN A 259 7.90 -20.16 -0.69
N MET A 260 6.77 -19.50 -0.49
CA MET A 260 6.41 -18.85 0.75
C MET A 260 4.93 -19.09 1.03
N ASP A 261 4.65 -19.87 2.07
CA ASP A 261 3.30 -20.14 2.54
C ASP A 261 2.95 -19.09 3.59
N ILE A 262 1.82 -18.41 3.39
CA ILE A 262 1.40 -17.30 4.23
C ILE A 262 -0.06 -17.46 4.62
N ASP A 263 -0.31 -17.71 5.91
CA ASP A 263 -1.63 -17.69 6.50
C ASP A 263 -1.85 -16.37 7.23
N THR A 264 -2.92 -15.64 6.88
CA THR A 264 -3.25 -14.35 7.50
C THR A 264 -4.68 -14.34 8.00
N LYS A 265 -4.88 -14.01 9.28
CA LYS A 265 -6.19 -13.84 9.91
C LYS A 265 -6.33 -12.42 10.41
N ASP A 266 -7.33 -11.70 9.87
CA ASP A 266 -7.65 -10.34 10.32
C ASP A 266 -8.98 -10.31 11.04
N ARG A 267 -9.04 -9.59 12.16
CA ARG A 267 -10.27 -9.33 12.93
C ARG A 267 -10.36 -7.85 13.22
N SER A 268 -11.50 -7.25 12.91
CA SER A 268 -11.74 -5.83 13.14
C SER A 268 -13.12 -5.62 13.76
N TYR A 269 -13.16 -4.81 14.81
CA TYR A 269 -14.37 -4.38 15.49
C TYR A 269 -14.35 -2.86 15.55
N THR A 270 -15.45 -2.23 15.14
CA THR A 270 -15.62 -0.78 15.19
C THR A 270 -16.97 -0.44 15.79
N PHE A 271 -16.98 0.47 16.73
CA PHE A 271 -18.19 1.03 17.32
C PHE A 271 -18.15 2.54 17.16
N ASP A 272 -19.20 3.09 16.54
CA ASP A 272 -19.37 4.52 16.35
C ASP A 272 -20.61 5.00 17.08
N TYR A 273 -20.49 6.11 17.79
CA TYR A 273 -21.60 6.85 18.34
C TYR A 273 -21.61 8.26 17.80
N GLU A 274 -22.75 8.68 17.26
CA GLU A 274 -23.00 10.01 16.75
C GLU A 274 -24.10 10.69 17.55
N TYR A 275 -23.79 11.89 18.03
CA TYR A 275 -24.73 12.76 18.73
C TYR A 275 -24.86 14.12 18.05
N ARG A 276 -26.08 14.50 17.70
CA ARG A 276 -26.42 15.79 17.08
C ARG A 276 -27.31 16.60 18.03
N PRO A 277 -26.73 17.35 18.97
CA PRO A 277 -27.50 18.18 19.91
C PRO A 277 -28.34 19.22 19.16
N THR A 278 -27.78 19.79 18.08
CA THR A 278 -28.42 20.75 17.19
C THR A 278 -28.22 20.35 15.73
N GLN A 279 -28.84 21.03 14.80
CA GLN A 279 -28.63 20.80 13.36
C GLN A 279 -27.20 21.12 12.90
N ASN A 280 -26.51 21.99 13.64
CA ASN A 280 -25.22 22.54 13.28
C ASN A 280 -24.05 21.88 14.03
N VAL A 281 -24.31 21.11 15.08
CA VAL A 281 -23.27 20.45 15.87
C VAL A 281 -23.39 18.95 15.73
N THR A 282 -22.28 18.32 15.39
CA THR A 282 -22.15 16.86 15.35
C THR A 282 -20.95 16.43 16.23
N LEU A 283 -21.23 15.61 17.21
CA LEU A 283 -20.21 14.96 18.04
C LEU A 283 -20.14 13.50 17.65
N SER A 284 -18.97 12.98 17.45
CA SER A 284 -18.76 11.57 17.12
C SER A 284 -17.63 10.95 17.93
N THR A 285 -17.86 9.70 18.31
CA THR A 285 -16.91 8.84 19.02
C THR A 285 -16.77 7.56 18.23
N THR A 286 -15.53 7.20 17.85
CA THR A 286 -15.22 5.91 17.25
C THR A 286 -14.30 5.14 18.19
N LEU A 287 -14.70 3.94 18.58
CA LEU A 287 -13.89 2.96 19.30
C LEU A 287 -13.58 1.82 18.34
N TYR A 288 -12.33 1.36 18.30
CA TYR A 288 -11.99 0.25 17.44
C TYR A 288 -10.95 -0.67 18.05
N LYS A 289 -11.03 -1.94 17.65
CA LYS A 289 -10.02 -2.95 17.92
C LYS A 289 -9.75 -3.75 16.65
N GLN A 290 -8.47 -3.92 16.33
CA GLN A 290 -8.01 -4.71 15.18
C GLN A 290 -6.96 -5.69 15.64
N LYS A 291 -6.98 -6.90 15.07
CA LYS A 291 -5.95 -7.90 15.27
C LYS A 291 -5.63 -8.55 13.92
N GLN A 292 -4.34 -8.62 13.59
CA GLN A 292 -3.81 -9.39 12.49
C GLN A 292 -2.87 -10.46 13.07
N GLU A 293 -3.10 -11.70 12.69
CA GLU A 293 -2.22 -12.85 12.96
C GLU A 293 -1.70 -13.34 11.61
N ARG A 294 -0.43 -13.63 11.54
CA ARG A 294 0.20 -14.05 10.30
C ARG A 294 1.28 -15.05 10.55
N ASP A 295 1.14 -16.21 9.92
CA ASP A 295 2.12 -17.29 9.95
C ASP A 295 2.78 -17.37 8.57
N ILE A 296 4.10 -17.43 8.55
CA ILE A 296 4.91 -17.44 7.32
C ILE A 296 5.90 -18.60 7.40
N GLU A 297 5.86 -19.46 6.39
CA GLU A 297 6.85 -20.51 6.18
C GLU A 297 7.50 -20.31 4.81
N THR A 298 8.83 -20.44 4.75
CA THR A 298 9.57 -20.40 3.48
C THR A 298 10.79 -21.31 3.55
N GLU A 299 11.11 -21.91 2.41
CA GLU A 299 12.31 -22.75 2.25
C GLU A 299 13.13 -22.22 1.07
N SER A 300 14.44 -22.08 1.26
CA SER A 300 15.40 -21.72 0.21
C SER A 300 16.60 -22.65 0.20
N ILE A 301 17.20 -22.79 -0.98
CA ILE A 301 18.52 -23.39 -1.15
C ILE A 301 19.38 -22.31 -1.81
N ASP A 302 20.39 -21.87 -1.10
CA ASP A 302 21.31 -20.81 -1.55
C ASP A 302 22.70 -21.37 -1.76
N ASP A 303 23.30 -21.06 -2.90
CA ASP A 303 24.70 -21.34 -3.21
C ASP A 303 25.55 -20.20 -2.63
N ILE A 304 26.29 -20.48 -1.58
CA ILE A 304 27.15 -19.48 -0.95
C ILE A 304 28.61 -19.74 -1.29
N LYS A 305 29.24 -18.76 -1.90
CA LYS A 305 30.67 -18.76 -2.18
C LYS A 305 31.41 -18.06 -1.04
N ILE A 306 32.34 -18.77 -0.40
CA ILE A 306 33.20 -18.22 0.64
C ILE A 306 34.64 -18.31 0.19
N ILE A 307 35.31 -17.17 0.18
CA ILE A 307 36.73 -17.06 -0.08
C ILE A 307 37.44 -17.02 1.26
N ALA A 308 38.14 -18.10 1.63
CA ALA A 308 39.03 -18.12 2.79
C ALA A 308 40.47 -17.95 2.31
N SER A 309 41.13 -16.87 2.72
CA SER A 309 42.56 -16.69 2.54
C SER A 309 43.28 -16.95 3.85
N ASP A 310 44.21 -17.86 3.87
CA ASP A 310 45.21 -17.91 4.93
C ASP A 310 46.50 -17.25 4.45
N ASN A 311 47.35 -16.85 5.40
CA ASN A 311 48.61 -16.10 5.09
C ASN A 311 49.65 -16.95 4.35
N TRP A 312 49.40 -18.22 4.04
CA TRP A 312 50.37 -19.15 3.49
C TRP A 312 49.94 -19.83 2.19
N HIS A 313 48.66 -19.87 1.84
CA HIS A 313 48.14 -20.52 0.64
C HIS A 313 47.26 -19.54 -0.15
N LYS A 314 47.45 -19.48 -1.43
CA LYS A 314 46.64 -18.71 -2.35
C LYS A 314 45.22 -19.29 -2.37
N GLU A 315 44.26 -18.46 -1.95
CA GLU A 315 42.81 -18.53 -2.19
C GLU A 315 42.21 -19.96 -2.28
N GLU A 316 41.85 -20.55 -1.16
CA GLU A 316 40.88 -21.64 -1.16
C GLU A 316 39.46 -21.06 -1.30
N ILE A 317 38.80 -21.39 -2.41
CA ILE A 317 37.40 -21.03 -2.64
C ILE A 317 36.54 -22.22 -2.24
N ASN A 318 35.78 -22.09 -1.16
CA ASN A 318 34.81 -23.08 -0.76
C ASN A 318 33.41 -22.64 -1.15
N PHE A 319 32.65 -23.49 -1.81
CA PHE A 319 31.25 -23.30 -2.12
C PHE A 319 30.41 -24.15 -1.16
N TYR A 320 29.27 -23.63 -0.74
CA TYR A 320 28.34 -24.33 0.12
C TYR A 320 26.93 -24.21 -0.44
N ASP A 321 26.25 -25.32 -0.66
CA ASP A 321 24.81 -25.35 -0.83
C ASP A 321 24.18 -25.35 0.55
N ILE A 322 23.48 -24.28 0.91
CA ILE A 322 22.83 -24.15 2.20
C ILE A 322 21.32 -24.19 1.99
N LYS A 323 20.67 -25.15 2.65
CA LYS A 323 19.22 -25.20 2.76
C LYS A 323 18.79 -24.43 4.00
N SER A 324 17.94 -23.43 3.81
CA SER A 324 17.38 -22.63 4.90
C SER A 324 15.86 -22.75 4.93
N LYS A 325 15.32 -22.99 6.13
CA LYS A 325 13.89 -22.92 6.41
C LYS A 325 13.63 -21.80 7.39
N MET A 326 12.69 -20.92 7.08
CA MET A 326 12.25 -19.86 7.98
C MET A 326 10.79 -20.08 8.36
N TYR A 327 10.54 -20.00 9.65
CA TYR A 327 9.21 -19.95 10.26
C TYR A 327 9.08 -18.61 10.97
N ALA A 328 8.02 -17.88 10.72
CA ALA A 328 7.78 -16.60 11.38
C ALA A 328 6.31 -16.42 11.75
N ASP A 329 6.07 -16.22 13.04
CA ASP A 329 4.77 -15.81 13.57
C ASP A 329 4.78 -14.31 13.79
N PHE A 330 3.77 -13.66 13.29
CA PHE A 330 3.56 -12.23 13.44
C PHE A 330 2.17 -11.94 14.00
N GLU A 331 2.11 -11.12 15.05
CA GLU A 331 0.85 -10.62 15.61
C GLU A 331 0.88 -9.09 15.72
N GLU A 332 -0.11 -8.43 15.15
CA GLU A 332 -0.36 -7.01 15.38
C GLU A 332 -1.74 -6.80 16.01
N SER A 333 -1.80 -6.10 17.14
CA SER A 333 -3.04 -5.68 17.79
C SER A 333 -3.07 -4.16 17.90
N LYS A 334 -4.20 -3.54 17.50
CA LYS A 334 -4.44 -2.10 17.58
C LYS A 334 -5.75 -1.82 18.28
N ASP A 335 -5.70 -0.94 19.26
CA ASP A 335 -6.85 -0.38 19.95
C ASP A 335 -6.84 1.14 19.79
N GLY A 336 -8.00 1.75 19.60
CA GLY A 336 -8.03 3.20 19.47
C GLY A 336 -9.36 3.84 19.76
N VAL A 337 -9.26 5.14 20.00
CA VAL A 337 -10.39 6.04 20.25
C VAL A 337 -10.22 7.27 19.38
N LYS A 338 -11.29 7.67 18.70
CA LYS A 338 -11.36 8.94 17.97
C LYS A 338 -12.54 9.73 18.48
N LEU A 339 -12.30 10.96 18.89
CA LEU A 339 -13.31 11.92 19.29
C LEU A 339 -13.28 13.09 18.30
N LYS A 340 -14.46 13.47 17.82
CA LYS A 340 -14.57 14.56 16.84
C LYS A 340 -15.82 15.40 17.13
N ALA A 341 -15.62 16.69 17.16
CA ALA A 341 -16.68 17.69 17.20
C ALA A 341 -16.63 18.49 15.89
N LYS A 342 -17.75 18.57 15.19
CA LYS A 342 -17.95 19.36 13.99
C LYS A 342 -19.00 20.41 14.26
N TYR A 343 -18.72 21.66 13.89
CA TYR A 343 -19.63 22.79 13.95
C TYR A 343 -19.76 23.43 12.59
N ASP A 344 -20.97 23.40 12.01
CA ASP A 344 -21.35 24.05 10.77
C ASP A 344 -21.99 25.41 11.07
N TYR A 345 -21.50 26.48 10.43
CA TYR A 345 -21.97 27.83 10.68
C TYR A 345 -21.75 28.72 9.43
N ASN A 346 -22.28 29.92 9.48
CA ASN A 346 -21.98 30.96 8.49
C ASN A 346 -21.17 32.05 9.18
N LEU A 347 -19.89 32.21 8.85
CA LEU A 347 -19.07 33.33 9.34
C LEU A 347 -19.54 34.65 8.70
N ILE A 348 -19.89 34.55 7.43
CA ILE A 348 -20.53 35.62 6.65
C ILE A 348 -21.88 35.08 6.21
N GLU A 349 -22.90 35.91 6.19
CA GLU A 349 -24.26 35.53 5.83
C GLU A 349 -24.31 34.76 4.51
N ASN A 350 -25.00 33.63 4.50
CA ASN A 350 -25.13 32.68 3.37
C ASN A 350 -23.82 32.03 2.86
N LEU A 351 -22.70 32.18 3.57
CA LEU A 351 -21.43 31.54 3.23
C LEU A 351 -21.11 30.42 4.22
N PRO A 352 -21.23 29.14 3.81
CA PRO A 352 -21.04 28.01 4.70
C PRO A 352 -19.59 27.89 5.18
N SER A 353 -19.44 27.79 6.48
CA SER A 353 -18.17 27.57 7.17
C SER A 353 -18.28 26.35 8.07
N GLU A 354 -17.16 25.69 8.32
CA GLU A 354 -17.11 24.57 9.26
C GLU A 354 -15.84 24.61 10.12
N THR A 355 -15.98 24.18 11.35
CA THR A 355 -14.87 23.92 12.28
C THR A 355 -14.93 22.49 12.75
N ILE A 356 -13.80 21.81 12.69
CA ILE A 356 -13.61 20.45 13.19
C ILE A 356 -12.53 20.48 14.25
N VAL A 357 -12.83 19.93 15.43
CA VAL A 357 -11.86 19.67 16.49
C VAL A 357 -11.87 18.17 16.77
N GLY A 358 -10.70 17.57 16.90
CA GLY A 358 -10.64 16.15 17.16
C GLY A 358 -9.48 15.74 18.05
N TYR A 359 -9.64 14.56 18.62
CA TYR A 359 -8.63 13.85 19.40
C TYR A 359 -8.58 12.40 18.94
N ASP A 360 -7.38 11.92 18.67
CA ASP A 360 -7.13 10.53 18.28
C ASP A 360 -6.15 9.89 19.27
N TYR A 361 -6.51 8.70 19.75
CA TYR A 361 -5.62 7.83 20.48
C TYR A 361 -5.52 6.48 19.81
N GLN A 362 -4.32 5.96 19.65
CA GLN A 362 -4.06 4.61 19.17
C GLN A 362 -2.94 3.96 20.00
N SER A 363 -3.17 2.70 20.39
CA SER A 363 -2.13 1.81 20.93
C SER A 363 -2.00 0.62 20.00
N ALA A 364 -0.81 0.37 19.46
CA ALA A 364 -0.51 -0.78 18.64
C ALA A 364 0.62 -1.59 19.28
N THR A 365 0.48 -2.91 19.28
CA THR A 365 1.50 -3.85 19.76
C THR A 365 1.79 -4.84 18.66
N ASN A 366 3.07 -4.95 18.29
CA ASN A 366 3.56 -5.93 17.33
C ASN A 366 4.40 -6.95 18.06
N LYS A 367 4.13 -8.22 17.79
CA LYS A 367 4.95 -9.34 18.23
C LYS A 367 5.43 -10.11 17.01
N ARG A 368 6.68 -10.49 17.02
CA ARG A 368 7.27 -11.31 15.98
C ARG A 368 8.17 -12.36 16.62
N ASN A 369 7.93 -13.61 16.26
CA ASN A 369 8.84 -14.70 16.55
C ASN A 369 9.28 -15.29 15.21
N SER A 370 10.56 -15.32 14.94
CA SER A 370 11.08 -15.95 13.74
C SER A 370 12.19 -16.94 14.08
N LEU A 371 12.14 -18.06 13.41
CA LEU A 371 13.10 -19.15 13.50
C LEU A 371 13.66 -19.41 12.12
N VAL A 372 14.97 -19.32 11.96
CA VAL A 372 15.66 -19.75 10.75
C VAL A 372 16.52 -20.96 11.11
N GLN A 373 16.29 -22.06 10.39
CA GLN A 373 17.11 -23.26 10.44
C GLN A 373 17.88 -23.36 9.12
N SER A 374 19.20 -23.46 9.20
CA SER A 374 20.05 -23.62 8.02
C SER A 374 20.92 -24.86 8.19
N GLU A 375 21.04 -25.66 7.15
CA GLU A 375 21.90 -26.81 7.07
C GLU A 375 22.73 -26.77 5.78
N THR A 376 24.01 -27.16 5.90
CA THR A 376 24.89 -27.24 4.72
C THR A 376 24.68 -28.62 4.06
N LEU A 377 24.28 -28.63 2.79
CA LEU A 377 24.01 -29.83 2.02
C LEU A 377 25.29 -30.38 1.36
N LYS A 378 26.12 -29.47 0.84
CA LYS A 378 27.34 -29.79 0.08
C LYS A 378 28.45 -28.81 0.38
N THR A 379 29.67 -29.28 0.32
CA THR A 379 30.88 -28.46 0.36
C THR A 379 31.68 -28.70 -0.93
N TYR A 380 32.19 -27.63 -1.55
CA TYR A 380 33.02 -27.70 -2.73
C TYR A 380 34.40 -27.18 -2.35
N ASN A 381 35.41 -27.99 -2.51
CA ASN A 381 36.78 -27.58 -2.22
C ASN A 381 37.52 -27.33 -3.52
N ASN A 382 38.04 -26.12 -3.76
CA ASN A 382 38.82 -25.67 -4.91
C ASN A 382 38.30 -26.10 -6.29
N GLY A 383 36.97 -26.20 -6.46
CA GLY A 383 36.35 -26.49 -7.76
C GLY A 383 36.55 -27.90 -8.31
N TYR A 384 37.16 -28.83 -7.54
CA TYR A 384 37.52 -30.14 -8.03
C TYR A 384 36.79 -31.34 -7.44
N MET A 385 36.08 -31.21 -6.33
CA MET A 385 35.25 -32.29 -5.79
C MET A 385 34.00 -31.77 -5.08
N ASP A 386 32.85 -32.23 -5.56
CA ASP A 386 31.59 -32.17 -4.86
C ASP A 386 31.60 -33.16 -3.71
N VAL A 387 31.65 -32.70 -2.48
CA VAL A 387 31.47 -33.56 -1.29
C VAL A 387 30.05 -33.32 -0.78
N SER A 388 29.15 -34.26 -1.11
CA SER A 388 27.83 -34.30 -0.47
C SER A 388 28.01 -34.73 0.99
N LEU A 389 27.46 -33.92 1.93
CA LEU A 389 27.50 -34.29 3.33
C LEU A 389 26.36 -35.25 3.65
N ASP A 390 26.69 -36.36 4.34
CA ASP A 390 25.68 -37.26 4.89
C ASP A 390 24.82 -36.52 5.93
N GLU A 391 23.56 -36.91 6.12
CA GLU A 391 22.61 -36.30 7.07
C GLU A 391 23.18 -36.11 8.48
N LYS A 392 24.09 -37.00 8.91
CA LYS A 392 24.77 -36.91 10.20
C LYS A 392 25.87 -35.84 10.28
N GLU A 393 26.38 -35.42 9.14
CA GLU A 393 27.41 -34.36 8.99
C GLU A 393 26.81 -32.98 8.81
N ARG A 394 25.51 -32.90 8.50
CA ARG A 394 24.76 -31.64 8.36
C ARG A 394 24.43 -31.10 9.72
N LEU A 395 25.20 -30.14 10.17
CA LEU A 395 25.00 -29.52 11.46
C LEU A 395 24.03 -28.34 11.32
N PRO A 396 22.81 -28.39 11.89
CA PRO A 396 21.84 -27.34 11.74
C PRO A 396 22.28 -26.09 12.53
N VAL A 397 22.14 -24.97 11.90
CA VAL A 397 22.26 -23.66 12.54
C VAL A 397 20.87 -23.11 12.79
N ILE A 398 20.61 -22.76 14.04
CA ILE A 398 19.31 -22.23 14.46
C ILE A 398 19.48 -20.80 14.92
N ASN A 399 18.78 -19.90 14.28
CA ASN A 399 18.71 -18.49 14.65
C ASN A 399 17.26 -18.11 15.01
N ARG A 400 17.07 -17.56 16.21
CA ARG A 400 15.76 -17.08 16.67
C ARG A 400 15.78 -15.58 16.88
N VAL A 401 14.71 -14.93 16.45
CA VAL A 401 14.50 -13.51 16.72
C VAL A 401 13.12 -13.33 17.36
N ASN A 402 13.08 -12.77 18.54
CA ASN A 402 11.86 -12.37 19.22
C ASN A 402 11.81 -10.84 19.27
N MET A 403 10.67 -10.28 18.94
CA MET A 403 10.43 -8.83 19.01
C MET A 403 9.04 -8.55 19.57
N GLU A 404 8.96 -7.67 20.53
CA GLU A 404 7.71 -7.05 20.93
C GLU A 404 7.90 -5.53 20.96
N MET A 405 7.08 -4.83 20.19
CA MET A 405 7.15 -3.38 20.07
C MET A 405 5.76 -2.76 20.24
N LYS A 406 5.62 -1.88 21.19
CA LYS A 406 4.40 -1.12 21.46
C LYS A 406 4.57 0.33 21.02
N LYS A 407 3.66 0.80 20.17
CA LYS A 407 3.57 2.17 19.68
C LYS A 407 2.26 2.78 20.18
N LYS A 408 2.36 3.90 20.91
CA LYS A 408 1.20 4.71 21.32
C LYS A 408 1.28 6.06 20.64
N SER A 409 0.19 6.49 20.01
CA SER A 409 0.06 7.80 19.37
C SER A 409 -1.14 8.54 19.93
N GLU A 410 -0.95 9.80 20.30
CA GLU A 410 -1.97 10.70 20.81
C GLU A 410 -1.92 11.99 20.00
N GLY A 411 -3.02 12.36 19.33
CA GLY A 411 -3.09 13.54 18.48
C GLY A 411 -4.28 14.43 18.79
N ILE A 412 -4.06 15.74 18.86
CA ILE A 412 -5.12 16.75 18.88
C ILE A 412 -5.01 17.57 17.62
N TYR A 413 -6.14 17.87 16.99
CA TYR A 413 -6.18 18.66 15.78
C TYR A 413 -7.38 19.60 15.73
N VAL A 414 -7.19 20.68 14.99
CA VAL A 414 -8.23 21.62 14.60
C VAL A 414 -8.16 21.87 13.10
N PHE A 415 -9.30 21.93 12.46
CA PHE A 415 -9.43 22.22 11.05
C PHE A 415 -10.61 23.17 10.83
N ASN A 416 -10.38 24.26 10.10
CA ASN A 416 -11.38 25.25 9.77
C ASN A 416 -11.48 25.41 8.26
N LYS A 417 -12.70 25.52 7.78
CA LYS A 417 -13.03 26.01 6.44
C LYS A 417 -13.94 27.22 6.59
N TRP A 418 -13.55 28.33 6.02
CA TRP A 418 -14.32 29.57 6.01
C TRP A 418 -14.73 29.94 4.58
N GLY A 419 -16.04 30.10 4.33
CA GLY A 419 -16.55 30.81 3.17
C GLY A 419 -16.40 32.30 3.42
N LEU A 420 -15.43 32.96 2.76
CA LEU A 420 -15.14 34.39 2.95
C LEU A 420 -15.81 35.27 1.86
N ALA A 421 -16.07 34.67 0.72
CA ALA A 421 -16.84 35.30 -0.38
C ALA A 421 -17.49 34.18 -1.22
N ASN A 422 -18.45 34.53 -2.07
CA ASN A 422 -19.05 33.55 -3.00
C ASN A 422 -17.99 32.85 -3.87
N TRP A 423 -16.89 33.54 -4.13
CA TRP A 423 -15.78 33.06 -4.95
C TRP A 423 -14.57 32.58 -4.17
N LEU A 424 -14.55 32.67 -2.81
CA LEU A 424 -13.38 32.38 -2.00
C LEU A 424 -13.72 31.56 -0.73
N ASP A 425 -13.17 30.35 -0.63
CA ASP A 425 -13.08 29.62 0.63
C ASP A 425 -11.61 29.55 1.09
N VAL A 426 -11.39 29.64 2.40
CA VAL A 426 -10.06 29.50 3.01
C VAL A 426 -10.08 28.35 4.01
N THR A 427 -9.05 27.52 4.00
CA THR A 427 -8.83 26.47 5.01
C THR A 427 -7.59 26.76 5.83
N LEU A 428 -7.68 26.45 7.11
CA LEU A 428 -6.56 26.46 8.03
C LEU A 428 -6.68 25.26 8.98
N GLY A 429 -5.63 24.49 9.09
CA GLY A 429 -5.60 23.33 9.97
C GLY A 429 -4.27 23.19 10.72
N GLY A 430 -4.34 22.57 11.89
CA GLY A 430 -3.17 22.24 12.71
C GLY A 430 -3.37 20.97 13.51
N ARG A 431 -2.28 20.22 13.70
CA ARG A 431 -2.22 18.99 14.51
C ARG A 431 -0.95 18.95 15.33
N MET A 432 -1.09 18.51 16.58
CA MET A 432 0.01 18.07 17.44
C MET A 432 -0.16 16.58 17.71
N GLU A 433 0.91 15.79 17.57
CA GLU A 433 0.88 14.36 17.82
C GLU A 433 2.10 13.92 18.62
N LYS A 434 1.85 13.21 19.71
CA LYS A 434 2.89 12.56 20.55
C LYS A 434 2.90 11.07 20.25
N THR A 435 4.08 10.54 19.92
CA THR A 435 4.27 9.10 19.69
C THR A 435 5.26 8.55 20.69
N LYS A 436 4.90 7.46 21.37
CA LYS A 436 5.74 6.75 22.33
C LYS A 436 5.95 5.32 21.86
N TYR A 437 7.19 4.88 21.87
CA TYR A 437 7.59 3.51 21.61
C TYR A 437 8.16 2.90 22.89
N ASN A 438 7.80 1.64 23.13
CA ASN A 438 8.36 0.83 24.20
C ASN A 438 8.37 -0.62 23.74
N GLY A 439 9.49 -1.29 23.91
CA GLY A 439 9.60 -2.67 23.51
C GLY A 439 11.03 -3.17 23.47
N TYR A 440 11.19 -4.35 22.88
CA TYR A 440 12.50 -4.98 22.77
C TYR A 440 12.61 -5.82 21.50
N ARG A 441 13.84 -6.09 21.13
CA ARG A 441 14.22 -7.13 20.19
C ARG A 441 15.28 -8.01 20.83
N GLU A 442 15.11 -9.31 20.71
CA GLU A 442 15.97 -10.32 21.29
C GLU A 442 16.36 -11.34 20.23
N ASN A 443 17.64 -11.66 20.16
CA ASN A 443 18.10 -12.82 19.44
C ASN A 443 18.27 -13.97 20.45
N GLY A 444 17.50 -15.02 20.28
CA GLY A 444 17.62 -16.25 21.01
C GLY A 444 18.79 -17.07 20.54
N PRO A 445 19.17 -18.12 21.29
CA PRO A 445 20.45 -18.76 21.11
C PRO A 445 20.62 -19.24 19.67
N ASN A 446 21.72 -18.81 19.06
CA ASN A 446 22.22 -19.43 17.85
C ASN A 446 22.83 -20.75 18.28
N ILE A 447 22.16 -21.86 17.99
CA ILE A 447 22.71 -23.18 18.20
C ILE A 447 23.62 -23.45 17.00
N MET A 448 24.89 -23.31 17.22
CA MET A 448 25.93 -23.69 16.27
C MET A 448 26.82 -24.72 16.94
N PRO A 449 27.31 -25.71 16.19
CA PRO A 449 28.39 -26.53 16.68
C PRO A 449 29.55 -25.62 17.08
N TYR A 450 30.09 -25.85 18.25
CA TYR A 450 31.27 -25.14 18.77
C TYR A 450 31.12 -23.66 19.15
N VAL A 451 29.91 -23.12 19.27
CA VAL A 451 29.65 -21.75 19.76
C VAL A 451 28.69 -21.79 20.94
N GLU A 452 29.07 -21.16 22.04
CA GLU A 452 28.14 -20.98 23.14
C GLU A 452 26.98 -20.10 22.73
N PRO A 453 25.71 -20.51 22.97
CA PRO A 453 24.56 -19.73 22.64
C PRO A 453 24.50 -18.45 23.48
N GLU A 454 24.47 -17.29 22.82
CA GLU A 454 24.35 -16.01 23.49
C GLU A 454 23.00 -15.36 23.12
N VAL A 455 22.22 -15.02 24.15
CA VAL A 455 20.99 -14.23 24.00
C VAL A 455 21.33 -12.75 24.11
N LYS A 456 21.05 -11.98 23.07
CA LYS A 456 21.22 -10.52 23.08
C LYS A 456 19.87 -9.82 22.96
N ARG A 457 19.62 -8.89 23.89
CA ARG A 457 18.40 -8.12 23.99
C ARG A 457 18.69 -6.63 23.96
N ILE A 458 17.92 -5.89 23.14
CA ILE A 458 17.91 -4.44 23.08
C ILE A 458 16.51 -3.95 23.42
N GLU A 459 16.46 -3.06 24.37
CA GLU A 459 15.24 -2.37 24.76
C GLU A 459 15.18 -0.99 24.11
N THR A 460 13.99 -0.60 23.69
CA THR A 460 13.69 0.71 23.10
C THR A 460 12.66 1.43 23.94
N ASN A 461 12.96 2.67 24.29
CA ASN A 461 12.01 3.60 24.91
C ASN A 461 12.18 4.98 24.27
N ARG A 462 11.34 5.28 23.26
CA ARG A 462 11.46 6.49 22.45
C ARG A 462 10.19 7.34 22.53
N LYS A 463 10.37 8.66 22.58
CA LYS A 463 9.27 9.65 22.51
C LYS A 463 9.55 10.62 21.39
N LEU A 464 8.53 10.93 20.59
CA LEU A 464 8.59 11.86 19.48
C LEU A 464 7.39 12.81 19.57
N ASP A 465 7.65 14.12 19.45
CA ASP A 465 6.63 15.15 19.32
C ASP A 465 6.63 15.67 17.88
N ASN A 466 5.46 15.65 17.22
CA ASN A 466 5.31 15.96 15.81
C ASN A 466 4.20 16.98 15.60
N TYR A 467 4.32 17.76 14.52
CA TYR A 467 3.39 18.82 14.17
C TYR A 467 3.05 18.72 12.69
N ALA A 468 1.77 18.90 12.38
CA ALA A 468 1.28 19.07 11.01
C ALA A 468 0.45 20.35 10.93
N GLY A 469 0.35 20.89 9.73
CA GLY A 469 -0.48 22.06 9.48
C GLY A 469 -0.76 22.24 8.01
N GLU A 470 -1.88 22.87 7.70
CA GLU A 470 -2.25 23.19 6.32
C GLU A 470 -2.89 24.56 6.21
N LEU A 471 -2.64 25.19 5.06
CA LEU A 471 -3.29 26.43 4.62
C LEU A 471 -3.70 26.28 3.16
N GLY A 472 -4.96 26.53 2.85
CA GLY A 472 -5.50 26.39 1.50
C GLY A 472 -6.44 27.53 1.12
N PHE A 473 -6.45 27.84 -0.18
CA PHE A 473 -7.36 28.80 -0.78
C PHE A 473 -8.07 28.13 -1.94
N LEU A 474 -9.40 28.23 -1.98
CA LEU A 474 -10.24 27.74 -3.07
C LEU A 474 -10.95 28.92 -3.70
N PHE A 475 -10.71 29.13 -4.99
CA PHE A 475 -11.33 30.15 -5.79
C PHE A 475 -12.40 29.51 -6.70
N LYS A 476 -13.64 29.96 -6.58
CA LYS A 476 -14.79 29.57 -7.40
C LYS A 476 -15.00 30.67 -8.44
N TYR A 477 -14.66 30.43 -9.71
CA TYR A 477 -14.72 31.46 -10.74
C TYR A 477 -15.99 31.38 -11.60
N ASN A 478 -16.70 30.23 -11.52
CA ASN A 478 -18.05 30.03 -12.05
C ASN A 478 -18.78 28.93 -11.25
N ASP A 479 -19.95 28.48 -11.70
CA ASP A 479 -20.75 27.46 -10.98
C ASP A 479 -20.08 26.12 -10.86
N THR A 480 -19.26 25.72 -11.84
CA THR A 480 -18.54 24.41 -11.88
C THR A 480 -17.05 24.55 -11.67
N GLY A 481 -16.47 25.68 -12.04
CA GLY A 481 -15.04 25.93 -12.08
C GLY A 481 -14.44 26.28 -10.73
N ARG A 482 -13.37 25.59 -10.38
CA ARG A 482 -12.63 25.74 -9.14
C ARG A 482 -11.14 25.75 -9.42
N PHE A 483 -10.45 26.70 -8.81
CA PHE A 483 -9.00 26.77 -8.74
C PHE A 483 -8.59 26.75 -7.27
N TYR A 484 -7.59 25.98 -6.89
CA TYR A 484 -7.11 25.96 -5.50
C TYR A 484 -5.59 26.00 -5.42
N THR A 485 -5.10 26.52 -4.32
CA THR A 485 -3.70 26.42 -3.90
C THR A 485 -3.63 26.01 -2.45
N ARG A 486 -2.62 25.18 -2.11
CA ARG A 486 -2.47 24.64 -0.78
C ARG A 486 -1.01 24.46 -0.42
N TYR A 487 -0.70 24.79 0.82
CA TYR A 487 0.52 24.37 1.51
C TYR A 487 0.16 23.42 2.64
N GLU A 488 0.93 22.36 2.79
CA GLU A 488 0.79 21.43 3.90
C GLU A 488 2.15 21.00 4.42
N ARG A 489 2.28 21.00 5.73
CA ARG A 489 3.35 20.32 6.45
C ARG A 489 2.82 19.05 7.09
N GLY A 490 3.47 17.93 6.81
CA GLY A 490 3.18 16.61 7.37
C GLY A 490 4.41 15.95 7.96
N PHE A 491 4.22 14.76 8.54
CA PHE A 491 5.28 13.97 9.13
C PHE A 491 5.02 12.47 8.99
N VAL A 492 6.10 11.67 9.08
CA VAL A 492 6.06 10.21 9.12
C VAL A 492 6.87 9.72 10.30
N THR A 493 6.22 9.05 11.25
CA THR A 493 6.90 8.43 12.39
C THR A 493 7.51 7.09 11.99
N PRO A 494 8.67 6.70 12.56
CA PRO A 494 9.29 5.40 12.30
C PRO A 494 8.33 4.22 12.54
N PHE A 495 8.56 3.12 11.85
CA PHE A 495 8.01 1.83 12.26
C PHE A 495 8.74 1.30 13.50
N GLY A 496 8.07 0.47 14.31
CA GLY A 496 8.66 -0.06 15.54
C GLY A 496 9.94 -0.86 15.29
N ASN A 497 9.97 -1.68 14.23
CA ASN A 497 11.13 -2.48 13.85
C ASN A 497 12.33 -1.66 13.37
N GLN A 498 12.13 -0.43 12.91
CA GLN A 498 13.21 0.46 12.47
C GLN A 498 14.02 1.04 13.65
N LEU A 499 13.47 1.03 14.86
CA LEU A 499 14.12 1.56 16.05
C LEU A 499 15.21 0.62 16.60
N THR A 500 15.20 -0.65 16.23
CA THR A 500 16.19 -1.63 16.64
C THR A 500 16.86 -2.25 15.42
N ASP A 501 18.16 -2.13 15.32
CA ASP A 501 18.92 -2.68 14.20
C ASP A 501 19.53 -4.02 14.52
N LYS A 502 19.80 -4.73 13.45
CA LYS A 502 20.53 -5.97 13.43
C LYS A 502 22.00 -5.65 13.09
N VAL A 503 22.87 -5.67 14.07
CA VAL A 503 24.31 -5.58 13.86
C VAL A 503 24.88 -6.98 14.06
N HIS A 504 25.44 -7.54 13.00
CA HIS A 504 26.17 -8.81 13.08
C HIS A 504 27.62 -8.50 13.46
N ASP A 505 28.09 -9.10 14.53
CA ASP A 505 29.48 -8.99 14.96
C ASP A 505 29.93 -10.38 15.41
N THR A 506 30.55 -11.13 14.48
CA THR A 506 31.07 -12.43 14.84
C THR A 506 32.35 -12.79 14.11
N THR A 507 33.32 -13.08 14.90
CA THR A 507 34.44 -13.93 14.54
C THR A 507 34.19 -15.31 15.17
N LEU A 508 33.82 -16.27 14.35
CA LEU A 508 33.79 -17.67 14.79
C LEU A 508 35.19 -18.18 14.82
N LYS A 509 35.60 -18.78 15.94
CA LYS A 509 36.85 -19.51 16.06
C LYS A 509 36.54 -20.95 16.31
N ASN A 510 37.15 -21.85 15.54
CA ASN A 510 37.13 -23.26 15.86
C ASN A 510 37.90 -23.46 17.19
N PRO A 511 37.26 -23.94 18.25
CA PRO A 511 37.91 -24.10 19.56
C PRO A 511 39.09 -25.08 19.56
N ASN A 512 39.11 -26.01 18.61
CA ASN A 512 40.16 -27.03 18.53
C ASN A 512 41.39 -26.59 17.71
N THR A 513 41.19 -25.68 16.75
CA THR A 513 42.26 -25.24 15.84
C THR A 513 42.61 -23.76 16.00
N GLY A 514 41.78 -22.98 16.66
CA GLY A 514 41.95 -21.53 16.79
C GLY A 514 41.72 -20.76 15.47
N PHE A 515 41.42 -21.44 14.35
CA PHE A 515 41.12 -20.79 13.07
C PHE A 515 39.81 -20.06 13.10
N ILE A 516 39.78 -18.94 12.43
CA ILE A 516 38.55 -18.17 12.16
C ILE A 516 37.74 -19.00 11.20
N ILE A 517 36.55 -19.42 11.60
CA ILE A 517 35.57 -20.04 10.70
C ILE A 517 34.94 -18.90 9.93
N PRO A 518 35.01 -18.89 8.59
CA PRO A 518 34.29 -17.88 7.79
C PRO A 518 32.82 -17.89 8.19
N PRO A 519 32.18 -16.73 8.36
CA PRO A 519 30.79 -16.66 8.78
C PRO A 519 29.87 -17.07 7.64
N THR A 520 29.70 -18.36 7.49
CA THR A 520 28.66 -18.93 6.62
C THR A 520 27.27 -18.68 7.16
N VAL A 521 27.18 -18.30 8.44
CA VAL A 521 25.92 -18.04 9.10
C VAL A 521 26.06 -16.82 10.01
N ASN A 522 25.09 -15.95 9.92
CA ASN A 522 24.96 -14.76 10.75
C ASN A 522 24.90 -15.12 12.25
N VAL A 523 26.01 -15.18 12.92
CA VAL A 523 26.09 -15.49 14.34
C VAL A 523 26.31 -14.22 15.13
N ALA A 524 25.58 -14.08 16.19
CA ALA A 524 25.61 -13.02 17.19
C ALA A 524 25.51 -11.61 16.64
N SER A 525 24.36 -11.07 16.78
CA SER A 525 24.05 -9.70 16.43
C SER A 525 24.16 -8.81 17.65
N LYS A 526 24.93 -7.77 17.51
CA LYS A 526 24.82 -6.63 18.43
C LYS A 526 23.74 -5.72 17.91
N TYR A 527 22.57 -5.72 18.55
CA TYR A 527 21.50 -4.81 18.22
C TYR A 527 21.79 -3.43 18.80
N VAL A 528 21.45 -2.41 18.04
CA VAL A 528 21.59 -1.01 18.46
C VAL A 528 20.21 -0.37 18.44
N ASP A 529 19.91 0.41 19.49
CA ASP A 529 18.76 1.31 19.46
C ASP A 529 19.04 2.45 18.49
N ASN A 530 18.23 2.56 17.43
CA ASN A 530 18.31 3.61 16.44
C ASN A 530 17.62 4.86 16.95
N ASN A 531 18.36 5.92 17.09
CA ASN A 531 17.87 7.20 17.54
C ASN A 531 17.14 7.94 16.38
N LEU A 532 16.06 7.36 15.85
CA LEU A 532 15.34 7.91 14.71
C LEU A 532 14.38 9.03 15.13
N ASN A 533 14.31 10.05 14.28
CA ASN A 533 13.30 11.10 14.31
C ASN A 533 12.22 10.83 13.25
N ALA A 534 11.08 11.52 13.36
CA ALA A 534 10.09 11.50 12.30
C ALA A 534 10.58 12.25 11.05
N GLU A 535 10.25 11.73 9.88
CA GLU A 535 10.42 12.46 8.62
C GLU A 535 9.51 13.69 8.60
N LYS A 536 9.92 14.76 7.96
CA LYS A 536 9.17 16.02 7.80
C LYS A 536 8.96 16.30 6.32
N THR A 537 7.74 16.62 5.96
CA THR A 537 7.33 16.80 4.57
C THR A 537 6.65 18.15 4.41
N ASP A 538 7.12 18.94 3.46
CA ASP A 538 6.49 20.20 3.04
C ASP A 538 5.97 20.03 1.61
N THR A 539 4.65 20.22 1.42
CA THR A 539 3.98 20.06 0.12
C THR A 539 3.30 21.36 -0.30
N PHE A 540 3.57 21.78 -1.52
CA PHE A 540 2.85 22.85 -2.23
C PHE A 540 2.04 22.23 -3.37
N GLU A 541 0.80 22.64 -3.49
CA GLU A 541 -0.12 22.14 -4.53
C GLU A 541 -0.93 23.28 -5.13
N ILE A 542 -1.10 23.21 -6.44
CA ILE A 542 -2.01 24.06 -7.22
C ILE A 542 -2.87 23.13 -8.05
N GLY A 543 -4.19 23.33 -8.02
CA GLY A 543 -5.10 22.49 -8.78
C GLY A 543 -6.25 23.25 -9.39
N PHE A 544 -6.85 22.61 -10.38
CA PHE A 544 -7.95 23.12 -11.17
C PHE A 544 -8.97 22.01 -11.37
N ARG A 545 -10.25 22.35 -11.27
CA ARG A 545 -11.36 21.45 -11.60
C ARG A 545 -12.50 22.24 -12.22
N ASP A 546 -13.04 21.72 -13.32
CA ASP A 546 -14.20 22.31 -13.99
C ASP A 546 -14.98 21.29 -14.79
N TYR A 547 -16.17 21.69 -15.20
CA TYR A 547 -16.96 20.99 -16.21
C TYR A 547 -16.90 21.81 -17.51
N ILE A 548 -16.14 21.31 -18.48
CA ILE A 548 -15.83 22.01 -19.73
C ILE A 548 -16.22 21.10 -20.91
N LEU A 549 -17.03 21.61 -21.82
CA LEU A 549 -17.43 20.93 -23.08
C LEU A 549 -17.96 19.49 -22.84
N GLY A 550 -18.84 19.32 -21.88
CA GLY A 550 -19.41 18.00 -21.56
C GLY A 550 -18.48 17.08 -20.77
N SER A 551 -17.36 17.58 -20.28
CA SER A 551 -16.32 16.81 -19.60
C SER A 551 -16.07 17.34 -18.20
N THR A 552 -16.02 16.44 -17.21
CA THR A 552 -15.40 16.78 -15.92
C THR A 552 -13.90 16.69 -16.08
N VAL A 553 -13.20 17.79 -15.84
CA VAL A 553 -11.72 17.85 -15.93
C VAL A 553 -11.15 18.24 -14.57
N SER A 554 -10.14 17.54 -14.13
CA SER A 554 -9.40 17.85 -12.90
C SER A 554 -7.90 17.75 -13.17
N THR A 555 -7.13 18.71 -12.71
CA THR A 555 -5.67 18.67 -12.78
C THR A 555 -5.05 19.26 -11.53
N SER A 556 -3.90 18.72 -11.12
CA SER A 556 -3.10 19.29 -10.04
C SER A 556 -1.61 19.21 -10.35
N PHE A 557 -0.89 20.21 -9.86
CA PHE A 557 0.57 20.28 -9.83
C PHE A 557 1.01 20.25 -8.38
N PHE A 558 1.96 19.41 -8.05
CA PHE A 558 2.49 19.31 -6.68
C PHE A 558 4.02 19.33 -6.64
N LEU A 559 4.54 19.86 -5.53
CA LEU A 559 5.93 19.84 -5.14
C LEU A 559 6.03 19.45 -3.68
N THR A 560 6.72 18.36 -3.40
CA THR A 560 6.88 17.82 -2.05
C THR A 560 8.36 17.66 -1.73
N ASP A 561 8.84 18.31 -0.69
CA ASP A 561 10.17 18.13 -0.11
C ASP A 561 10.07 17.31 1.18
N THR A 562 10.84 16.24 1.29
CA THR A 562 10.96 15.43 2.51
C THR A 562 12.35 15.63 3.09
N LYS A 563 12.42 15.90 4.40
CA LYS A 563 13.65 15.99 5.19
C LYS A 563 13.67 14.86 6.23
N ASP A 564 14.87 14.53 6.69
CA ASP A 564 15.09 13.48 7.70
C ASP A 564 14.52 12.12 7.24
N GLU A 565 14.61 11.82 5.93
CA GLU A 565 14.06 10.58 5.35
C GLU A 565 14.76 9.38 5.96
N ILE A 566 13.97 8.44 6.50
CA ILE A 566 14.48 7.21 7.12
C ILE A 566 14.92 6.27 6.01
N THR A 567 16.18 5.87 6.02
CA THR A 567 16.77 5.01 5.01
C THR A 567 17.55 3.89 5.67
N LEU A 568 17.42 2.68 5.13
CA LEU A 568 18.26 1.55 5.49
C LEU A 568 19.64 1.75 4.86
N ILE A 569 20.67 1.70 5.66
CA ILE A 569 22.06 1.83 5.22
C ILE A 569 22.84 0.58 5.58
N SER A 570 23.86 0.26 4.77
CA SER A 570 24.92 -0.68 5.14
C SER A 570 26.09 0.13 5.65
N SER A 571 26.55 -0.09 6.87
CA SER A 571 27.83 0.49 7.30
C SER A 571 28.92 -0.28 6.61
N GLY A 572 29.68 0.38 5.73
CA GLY A 572 30.76 -0.17 4.96
C GLY A 572 31.65 -1.12 5.75
N VAL A 573 32.01 -2.21 5.17
CA VAL A 573 32.65 -3.32 5.86
C VAL A 573 34.05 -3.51 5.27
N THR A 574 35.00 -3.40 6.14
CA THR A 574 36.35 -3.93 5.92
C THR A 574 36.47 -5.42 6.30
N ASN A 575 35.34 -6.05 6.73
CA ASN A 575 35.29 -7.45 7.13
C ASN A 575 33.95 -8.07 6.68
N PRO A 576 33.93 -9.02 5.76
CA PRO A 576 32.73 -9.69 5.28
C PRO A 576 31.93 -10.44 6.38
N ALA A 577 32.57 -10.66 7.52
CA ALA A 577 31.90 -11.23 8.71
C ALA A 577 30.90 -10.30 9.38
N VAL A 578 30.80 -9.04 8.96
CA VAL A 578 30.04 -8.01 9.69
C VAL A 578 29.11 -7.25 8.75
N ASN A 579 27.99 -7.88 8.39
CA ASN A 579 26.95 -7.17 7.65
C ASN A 579 26.13 -6.27 8.60
N ARG A 580 26.21 -4.96 8.43
CA ARG A 580 25.62 -3.96 9.33
C ARG A 580 24.51 -3.19 8.61
N TRP A 581 23.29 -3.67 8.72
CA TRP A 581 22.13 -2.95 8.25
C TRP A 581 21.51 -2.12 9.38
N LYS A 582 21.38 -0.83 9.20
CA LYS A 582 20.76 0.05 10.19
C LYS A 582 19.94 1.15 9.54
N TYR A 583 18.92 1.61 10.23
CA TYR A 583 18.11 2.75 9.80
C TYR A 583 18.68 4.07 10.30
N ARG A 584 18.69 5.09 9.45
CA ARG A 584 19.15 6.46 9.77
C ARG A 584 18.25 7.51 9.10
N ASN A 585 18.16 8.69 9.72
CA ASN A 585 17.56 9.89 9.14
C ASN A 585 18.62 10.63 8.32
N ILE A 586 18.76 10.30 7.05
CA ILE A 586 19.86 10.82 6.21
C ILE A 586 19.41 11.40 4.89
N GLY A 587 18.12 11.25 4.56
CA GLY A 587 17.63 11.63 3.24
C GLY A 587 17.04 13.03 3.20
N LYS A 588 17.27 13.71 2.08
CA LYS A 588 16.43 14.82 1.62
C LYS A 588 16.06 14.56 0.20
N THR A 589 14.75 14.41 -0.06
CA THR A 589 14.23 14.08 -1.38
C THR A 589 13.20 15.11 -1.81
N ARG A 590 13.05 15.27 -3.13
CA ARG A 590 12.02 16.07 -3.77
C ARG A 590 11.19 15.22 -4.68
N ARG A 591 9.90 15.41 -4.63
CA ARG A 591 8.89 14.82 -5.51
C ARG A 591 8.09 15.93 -6.15
N MET A 592 7.95 15.90 -7.46
CA MET A 592 7.12 16.86 -8.18
C MET A 592 6.35 16.15 -9.28
N GLY A 593 5.16 16.62 -9.57
CA GLY A 593 4.37 15.96 -10.59
C GLY A 593 3.12 16.70 -11.00
N ILE A 594 2.44 16.06 -11.94
CA ILE A 594 1.17 16.50 -12.51
C ILE A 594 0.21 15.32 -12.45
N GLU A 595 -0.98 15.56 -11.95
CA GLU A 595 -2.09 14.61 -11.97
C GLU A 595 -3.20 15.22 -12.83
N PHE A 596 -3.73 14.45 -13.76
CA PHE A 596 -4.82 14.83 -14.65
C PHE A 596 -5.87 13.73 -14.68
N GLU A 597 -7.14 14.11 -14.66
CA GLU A 597 -8.28 13.23 -14.87
C GLU A 597 -9.33 13.94 -15.70
N ALA A 598 -9.94 13.19 -16.63
CA ALA A 598 -11.11 13.65 -17.37
C ALA A 598 -12.11 12.51 -17.54
N GLU A 599 -13.39 12.84 -17.42
CA GLU A 599 -14.52 11.97 -17.74
C GLU A 599 -15.47 12.66 -18.69
N GLN A 600 -15.82 11.97 -19.77
CA GLN A 600 -16.68 12.51 -20.83
C GLN A 600 -17.77 11.51 -21.17
N ASN A 601 -19.00 12.00 -21.31
CA ASN A 601 -20.13 11.26 -21.84
C ASN A 601 -20.57 11.91 -23.13
N VAL A 602 -20.41 11.21 -24.27
CA VAL A 602 -20.77 11.71 -25.61
C VAL A 602 -21.66 10.68 -26.28
N GLY A 603 -22.97 10.94 -26.32
CA GLY A 603 -23.94 10.01 -26.85
C GLY A 603 -23.86 8.64 -26.18
N LYS A 604 -23.55 7.59 -26.95
CA LYS A 604 -23.39 6.22 -26.45
C LYS A 604 -22.00 5.90 -25.90
N PHE A 605 -21.07 6.85 -25.99
CA PHE A 605 -19.69 6.71 -25.54
C PHE A 605 -19.48 7.30 -24.17
N ARG A 606 -18.69 6.60 -23.33
CA ARG A 606 -18.10 7.15 -22.12
C ARG A 606 -16.60 6.95 -22.15
N PHE A 607 -15.87 8.04 -22.01
CA PHE A 607 -14.41 8.08 -21.95
C PHE A 607 -13.97 8.41 -20.54
N ASN A 608 -12.97 7.67 -20.03
CA ASN A 608 -12.29 7.95 -18.79
C ASN A 608 -10.79 8.03 -19.06
N GLN A 609 -10.17 9.10 -18.61
CA GLN A 609 -8.76 9.37 -18.89
C GLN A 609 -8.10 9.79 -17.60
N SER A 610 -6.95 9.21 -17.30
CA SER A 610 -6.09 9.70 -16.22
C SER A 610 -4.63 9.65 -16.63
N LEU A 611 -3.88 10.64 -16.13
CA LEU A 611 -2.45 10.73 -16.33
C LEU A 611 -1.80 11.24 -15.05
N THR A 612 -0.79 10.51 -14.58
CA THR A 612 0.02 10.91 -13.44
C THR A 612 1.47 10.88 -13.85
N PHE A 613 2.09 12.05 -13.86
CA PHE A 613 3.53 12.21 -14.08
C PHE A 613 4.20 12.57 -12.77
N VAL A 614 5.22 11.82 -12.38
CA VAL A 614 5.96 12.04 -11.14
C VAL A 614 7.46 12.00 -11.44
N ARG A 615 8.18 12.98 -10.94
CA ARG A 615 9.65 13.00 -10.92
C ARG A 615 10.14 13.07 -9.49
N THR A 616 11.00 12.16 -9.13
CA THR A 616 11.63 12.11 -7.80
C THR A 616 13.11 12.47 -7.95
N LYS A 617 13.70 13.03 -6.88
CA LYS A 617 15.12 13.37 -6.87
C LYS A 617 15.67 13.37 -5.45
N VAL A 618 16.80 12.74 -5.23
CA VAL A 618 17.63 12.90 -4.04
C VAL A 618 18.32 14.27 -4.13
N LEU A 619 18.15 15.11 -3.12
CA LEU A 619 18.70 16.48 -3.07
C LEU A 619 20.04 16.56 -2.36
N VAL A 620 20.28 15.69 -1.40
CA VAL A 620 21.50 15.65 -0.59
C VAL A 620 22.10 14.26 -0.72
N ALA A 621 23.35 14.20 -1.17
CA ALA A 621 24.12 12.97 -1.22
C ALA A 621 24.41 12.48 0.20
N ASN A 622 24.48 11.17 0.37
CA ASN A 622 24.90 10.53 1.60
C ASN A 622 25.73 9.28 1.29
N GLU A 623 26.98 9.30 1.71
CA GLU A 623 27.94 8.22 1.42
C GLU A 623 27.56 6.92 2.15
N GLU A 624 27.11 6.99 3.42
CA GLU A 624 26.69 5.80 4.18
C GLU A 624 25.48 5.10 3.55
N ALA A 625 24.57 5.85 2.90
CA ALA A 625 23.43 5.29 2.17
C ALA A 625 23.76 5.07 0.69
N ARG A 626 24.96 5.42 0.24
CA ARG A 626 25.36 5.40 -1.15
C ARG A 626 24.33 6.06 -2.08
N LEU A 627 23.78 7.18 -1.62
CA LEU A 627 22.86 8.03 -2.33
C LEU A 627 23.61 9.17 -2.98
N GLU A 628 23.47 9.30 -4.27
CA GLU A 628 24.01 10.41 -5.04
C GLU A 628 22.98 11.52 -5.22
N ARG A 629 23.46 12.76 -5.26
CA ARG A 629 22.59 13.88 -5.60
C ARG A 629 22.10 13.74 -7.04
N GLY A 630 20.78 13.66 -7.20
CA GLY A 630 20.15 13.50 -8.50
C GLY A 630 19.54 12.13 -8.72
N ASP A 631 19.85 11.14 -7.86
CA ASP A 631 19.24 9.83 -7.89
C ASP A 631 17.71 9.91 -7.80
N GLU A 632 17.04 8.98 -8.45
CA GLU A 632 15.59 8.81 -8.36
C GLU A 632 15.22 7.90 -7.17
N VAL A 633 14.06 8.13 -6.60
CA VAL A 633 13.50 7.19 -5.59
C VAL A 633 13.16 5.88 -6.30
N PRO A 634 13.62 4.73 -5.78
CA PRO A 634 13.35 3.44 -6.39
C PRO A 634 11.85 3.10 -6.46
N MET A 635 11.49 2.26 -7.42
CA MET A 635 10.14 1.74 -7.64
C MET A 635 9.08 2.84 -7.91
N VAL A 636 9.50 3.98 -8.47
CA VAL A 636 8.60 5.07 -8.87
C VAL A 636 8.57 5.17 -10.39
N PRO A 637 7.48 4.77 -11.05
CA PRO A 637 7.32 5.01 -12.49
C PRO A 637 7.10 6.51 -12.75
N ARG A 638 7.81 7.06 -13.75
CA ARG A 638 7.69 8.48 -14.09
C ARG A 638 6.33 8.85 -14.66
N LEU A 639 5.62 7.89 -15.23
CA LEU A 639 4.30 8.11 -15.85
C LEU A 639 3.42 6.88 -15.65
N LYS A 640 2.21 7.11 -15.18
CA LYS A 640 1.07 6.20 -15.29
C LYS A 640 -0.01 6.89 -16.11
N ALA A 641 -0.57 6.20 -17.11
CA ALA A 641 -1.70 6.69 -17.88
C ALA A 641 -2.75 5.58 -17.99
N THR A 642 -4.02 5.94 -17.83
CA THR A 642 -5.16 5.03 -18.06
C THR A 642 -6.13 5.67 -19.03
N LEU A 643 -6.59 4.89 -20.00
CA LEU A 643 -7.61 5.29 -20.98
C LEU A 643 -8.69 4.22 -20.99
N GLY A 644 -9.91 4.60 -20.63
CA GLY A 644 -11.08 3.73 -20.67
C GLY A 644 -12.09 4.24 -21.67
N LEU A 645 -12.61 3.33 -22.45
CA LEU A 645 -13.71 3.55 -23.39
C LEU A 645 -14.82 2.54 -23.10
N ARG A 646 -16.03 3.03 -22.91
CA ARG A 646 -17.25 2.20 -22.89
C ARG A 646 -18.19 2.67 -23.99
N TYR A 647 -18.77 1.72 -24.73
CA TYR A 647 -19.77 1.96 -25.76
C TYR A 647 -21.03 1.16 -25.47
N ASN A 648 -22.17 1.85 -25.38
CA ASN A 648 -23.47 1.22 -25.20
C ASN A 648 -24.08 0.92 -26.57
N PHE A 649 -23.98 -0.32 -27.05
CA PHE A 649 -24.59 -0.75 -28.32
C PHE A 649 -26.11 -0.60 -28.24
N THR A 650 -26.68 -1.10 -27.14
CA THR A 650 -28.10 -0.98 -26.77
C THR A 650 -28.18 -0.66 -25.26
N ASP A 651 -29.40 -0.50 -24.73
CA ASP A 651 -29.63 -0.32 -23.29
C ASP A 651 -29.21 -1.56 -22.48
N LYS A 652 -29.13 -2.74 -23.15
CA LYS A 652 -28.77 -4.02 -22.52
C LYS A 652 -27.36 -4.49 -22.81
N LEU A 653 -26.74 -4.04 -23.89
CA LEU A 653 -25.41 -4.52 -24.31
C LEU A 653 -24.43 -3.37 -24.38
N ALA A 654 -23.33 -3.49 -23.67
CA ALA A 654 -22.22 -2.58 -23.73
C ALA A 654 -20.88 -3.31 -23.89
N GLY A 655 -19.92 -2.66 -24.55
CA GLY A 655 -18.54 -3.12 -24.61
C GLY A 655 -17.61 -2.10 -23.94
N PHE A 656 -16.47 -2.57 -23.46
CA PHE A 656 -15.46 -1.68 -22.90
C PHE A 656 -14.06 -2.11 -23.31
N VAL A 657 -13.16 -1.13 -23.38
CA VAL A 657 -11.72 -1.30 -23.56
C VAL A 657 -11.01 -0.38 -22.59
N ASN A 658 -10.05 -0.91 -21.85
CA ASN A 658 -9.19 -0.14 -20.96
C ASN A 658 -7.72 -0.33 -21.38
N TYR A 659 -6.98 0.74 -21.48
CA TYR A 659 -5.53 0.73 -21.69
C TYR A 659 -4.84 1.35 -20.49
N THR A 660 -3.95 0.61 -19.86
CA THR A 660 -3.11 1.09 -18.76
C THR A 660 -1.66 1.05 -19.17
N TYR A 661 -0.99 2.21 -19.11
CA TYR A 661 0.43 2.35 -19.37
C TYR A 661 1.18 2.72 -18.10
N LEU A 662 2.25 2.00 -17.81
CA LEU A 662 3.21 2.30 -16.76
C LEU A 662 4.59 2.50 -17.39
N ALA A 663 5.21 3.65 -17.14
CA ALA A 663 6.55 3.94 -17.64
C ALA A 663 7.60 3.13 -16.87
N LYS A 664 8.82 3.09 -17.45
CA LYS A 664 9.96 2.48 -16.78
C LYS A 664 10.22 3.09 -15.41
N GLN A 665 10.69 2.26 -14.50
CA GLN A 665 11.07 2.63 -13.13
C GLN A 665 12.46 2.05 -12.81
N GLN A 666 13.11 2.57 -11.78
CA GLN A 666 14.38 2.05 -11.32
C GLN A 666 14.19 1.18 -10.09
N SER A 667 14.87 0.05 -10.05
CA SER A 667 15.15 -0.68 -8.81
C SER A 667 16.59 -0.39 -8.39
N ARG A 668 16.86 -0.62 -7.12
CA ARG A 668 18.16 -0.41 -6.50
C ARG A 668 18.47 -1.59 -5.62
N GLU A 669 19.59 -2.21 -5.86
CA GLU A 669 20.10 -3.32 -5.08
C GLU A 669 21.42 -2.96 -4.44
N LEU A 670 21.61 -3.41 -3.23
CA LEU A 670 22.90 -3.45 -2.61
C LEU A 670 23.45 -4.88 -2.81
N ARG A 671 24.61 -5.00 -3.42
CA ARG A 671 25.31 -6.26 -3.63
C ARG A 671 26.61 -6.25 -2.90
N GLU A 672 26.97 -7.39 -2.37
CA GLU A 672 28.34 -7.63 -1.93
C GLU A 672 29.31 -7.48 -3.09
N ASN A 673 30.44 -6.83 -2.83
CA ASN A 673 31.47 -6.70 -3.84
C ASN A 673 32.19 -8.06 -3.96
N GLU A 674 32.45 -8.48 -5.19
CA GLU A 674 33.24 -9.70 -5.46
C GLU A 674 34.66 -9.60 -4.83
N ASP A 675 35.19 -8.39 -4.70
CA ASP A 675 36.40 -8.11 -3.94
C ASP A 675 36.01 -7.79 -2.48
N LEU A 676 36.21 -8.73 -1.61
CA LEU A 676 35.85 -8.66 -0.18
C LEU A 676 36.54 -7.52 0.58
N ASN A 677 37.60 -6.91 0.00
CA ASN A 677 38.27 -5.75 0.56
C ASN A 677 37.62 -4.42 0.13
N LYS A 678 36.61 -4.48 -0.73
CA LYS A 678 35.86 -3.31 -1.20
C LYS A 678 34.47 -3.30 -0.60
N ASP A 679 33.97 -2.11 -0.46
CA ASP A 679 32.58 -1.90 -0.02
C ASP A 679 31.57 -2.52 -1.00
N ASP A 680 30.42 -2.95 -0.47
CA ASP A 680 29.27 -3.39 -1.28
C ASP A 680 28.93 -2.41 -2.40
N VAL A 681 28.46 -2.88 -3.51
CA VAL A 681 28.15 -2.08 -4.70
C VAL A 681 26.64 -1.83 -4.79
N VAL A 682 26.28 -0.60 -5.11
CA VAL A 682 24.88 -0.30 -5.47
C VAL A 682 24.67 -0.57 -6.97
N VAL A 683 23.87 -1.55 -7.27
CA VAL A 683 23.43 -1.84 -8.64
C VAL A 683 22.10 -1.15 -8.91
N LYS A 684 22.07 -0.28 -9.91
CA LYS A 684 20.86 0.38 -10.40
C LYS A 684 20.37 -0.40 -11.61
N HIS A 685 19.16 -0.96 -11.53
CA HIS A 685 18.52 -1.67 -12.63
C HIS A 685 17.28 -0.92 -13.11
N THR A 686 16.96 -1.02 -14.40
CA THR A 686 15.76 -0.38 -14.98
C THR A 686 14.72 -1.42 -15.31
N ILE A 687 13.61 -1.42 -14.60
CA ILE A 687 12.42 -2.20 -14.93
C ILE A 687 11.74 -1.57 -16.14
N GLY A 688 11.50 -2.35 -17.18
CA GLY A 688 10.90 -1.88 -18.43
C GLY A 688 9.47 -1.36 -18.27
N GLY A 689 9.13 -0.30 -18.99
CA GLY A 689 7.74 0.18 -19.06
C GLY A 689 6.87 -0.75 -19.90
N HIS A 690 5.57 -0.77 -19.62
CA HIS A 690 4.60 -1.61 -20.32
C HIS A 690 3.25 -0.94 -20.47
N GLY A 691 2.50 -1.38 -21.48
CA GLY A 691 1.11 -1.04 -21.71
C GLY A 691 0.27 -2.31 -21.80
N VAL A 692 -0.85 -2.34 -21.10
CA VAL A 692 -1.77 -3.49 -21.04
C VAL A 692 -3.14 -3.05 -21.49
N VAL A 693 -3.81 -3.89 -22.29
CA VAL A 693 -5.18 -3.68 -22.75
C VAL A 693 -6.08 -4.75 -22.15
N ASP A 694 -7.16 -4.32 -21.51
CA ASP A 694 -8.26 -5.16 -21.05
C ASP A 694 -9.51 -4.82 -21.85
N ALA A 695 -10.30 -5.83 -22.24
CA ALA A 695 -11.52 -5.63 -22.99
C ALA A 695 -12.60 -6.65 -22.60
N GLY A 696 -13.85 -6.26 -22.77
CA GLY A 696 -14.97 -7.14 -22.50
C GLY A 696 -16.32 -6.58 -22.90
N PHE A 697 -17.33 -7.40 -22.68
CA PHE A 697 -18.72 -7.06 -22.90
C PHE A 697 -19.53 -7.27 -21.62
N SER A 698 -20.56 -6.46 -21.45
CA SER A 698 -21.54 -6.54 -20.37
C SER A 698 -22.93 -6.63 -21.00
N TYR A 699 -23.68 -7.66 -20.63
CA TYR A 699 -25.05 -7.89 -21.10
C TYR A 699 -26.00 -7.92 -19.91
N LYS A 700 -27.03 -7.06 -19.94
CA LYS A 700 -28.07 -6.94 -18.92
C LYS A 700 -29.38 -7.54 -19.48
N PRO A 701 -29.65 -8.83 -19.21
CA PRO A 701 -30.90 -9.46 -19.68
C PRO A 701 -32.13 -8.75 -19.10
N ASP A 702 -32.05 -8.31 -17.86
CA ASP A 702 -33.08 -7.59 -17.11
C ASP A 702 -32.49 -6.47 -16.22
N ALA A 703 -33.32 -5.87 -15.37
CA ALA A 703 -32.91 -4.80 -14.46
C ALA A 703 -32.03 -5.27 -13.28
N TYR A 704 -32.03 -6.57 -13.00
CA TYR A 704 -31.42 -7.16 -11.81
C TYR A 704 -30.13 -7.90 -12.10
N SER A 705 -29.90 -8.32 -13.33
CA SER A 705 -28.80 -9.19 -13.73
C SER A 705 -27.83 -8.49 -14.70
N ASP A 706 -26.54 -8.78 -14.55
CA ASP A 706 -25.48 -8.32 -15.47
C ASP A 706 -24.49 -9.47 -15.68
N ILE A 707 -24.36 -9.91 -16.93
CA ILE A 707 -23.41 -10.96 -17.36
C ILE A 707 -22.25 -10.27 -18.04
N LYS A 708 -21.03 -10.52 -17.60
CA LYS A 708 -19.82 -9.96 -18.20
C LYS A 708 -18.91 -11.08 -18.69
N ILE A 709 -18.32 -10.88 -19.85
CA ILE A 709 -17.25 -11.70 -20.40
C ILE A 709 -16.12 -10.81 -20.87
N GLY A 710 -14.89 -11.20 -20.59
CA GLY A 710 -13.76 -10.37 -21.00
C GLY A 710 -12.42 -11.05 -20.85
N ALA A 711 -11.40 -10.28 -21.21
CA ALA A 711 -10.00 -10.67 -21.09
C ALA A 711 -9.20 -9.52 -20.46
N LYS A 712 -8.38 -9.85 -19.47
CA LYS A 712 -7.31 -8.99 -18.96
C LYS A 712 -6.03 -9.31 -19.73
N ASN A 713 -5.19 -8.30 -19.96
CA ASN A 713 -3.98 -8.40 -20.78
C ASN A 713 -4.25 -9.06 -22.15
N LEU A 714 -5.22 -8.53 -22.88
CA LEU A 714 -5.77 -9.11 -24.11
C LEU A 714 -4.70 -9.52 -25.15
N PHE A 715 -3.61 -8.76 -25.24
CA PHE A 715 -2.52 -9.01 -26.18
C PHE A 715 -1.36 -9.83 -25.61
N SER A 716 -1.54 -10.43 -24.43
CA SER A 716 -0.53 -11.25 -23.74
C SER A 716 0.83 -10.52 -23.60
N LYS A 717 0.77 -9.24 -23.25
CA LYS A 717 1.99 -8.45 -23.04
C LYS A 717 2.80 -9.04 -21.89
N LYS A 718 4.03 -9.45 -22.18
CA LYS A 718 5.00 -9.93 -21.17
C LYS A 718 5.67 -8.73 -20.51
N TYR A 719 5.59 -8.66 -19.18
CA TYR A 719 6.25 -7.64 -18.36
C TYR A 719 6.49 -8.18 -16.95
N ASN A 720 7.28 -7.49 -16.16
CA ASN A 720 7.59 -7.88 -14.79
C ASN A 720 7.04 -6.86 -13.81
N LEU A 721 6.46 -7.34 -12.71
CA LEU A 721 5.96 -6.53 -11.61
C LEU A 721 7.11 -5.95 -10.79
N ARG A 722 8.16 -6.74 -10.62
CA ARG A 722 9.42 -6.38 -9.98
C ARG A 722 10.57 -7.02 -10.77
N GLU A 723 11.69 -6.36 -10.80
CA GLU A 723 12.86 -6.87 -11.48
C GLU A 723 14.13 -6.26 -10.88
N THR A 724 15.11 -7.10 -10.74
CA THR A 724 16.47 -6.75 -10.38
C THR A 724 17.37 -7.17 -11.56
N SER A 725 18.66 -7.06 -11.42
CA SER A 725 19.55 -7.53 -12.46
C SER A 725 19.73 -9.06 -12.46
N LEU A 726 19.34 -9.76 -11.38
CA LEU A 726 19.43 -11.22 -11.24
C LEU A 726 18.08 -11.92 -11.28
N GLU A 727 17.05 -11.27 -10.78
CA GLU A 727 15.75 -11.88 -10.52
C GLU A 727 14.60 -11.02 -11.04
N ALA A 728 13.48 -11.66 -11.32
CA ALA A 728 12.26 -10.99 -11.74
C ALA A 728 11.01 -11.67 -11.19
N LEU A 729 9.98 -10.87 -10.94
CA LEU A 729 8.62 -11.31 -10.64
C LEU A 729 7.75 -11.06 -11.88
N PRO A 730 7.46 -12.09 -12.70
CA PRO A 730 6.68 -11.92 -13.91
C PRO A 730 5.20 -11.63 -13.60
N ALA A 731 4.59 -10.78 -14.40
CA ALA A 731 3.15 -10.51 -14.37
C ALA A 731 2.38 -11.60 -15.14
N PRO A 732 1.10 -11.82 -14.78
CA PRO A 732 0.21 -12.71 -15.54
C PRO A 732 0.07 -12.29 -17.00
N GLU A 733 0.10 -13.27 -17.89
CA GLU A 733 -0.23 -13.09 -19.29
C GLU A 733 -1.76 -12.99 -19.47
N ARG A 734 -2.25 -13.08 -20.71
CA ARG A 734 -3.68 -12.98 -21.00
C ARG A 734 -4.50 -13.98 -20.18
N ASN A 735 -5.57 -13.48 -19.56
CA ASN A 735 -6.51 -14.29 -18.80
C ASN A 735 -7.95 -13.86 -19.11
N TYR A 736 -8.87 -14.82 -19.04
CA TYR A 736 -10.28 -14.66 -19.37
C TYR A 736 -11.13 -14.76 -18.13
N TYR A 737 -12.31 -14.17 -18.17
CA TYR A 737 -13.31 -14.29 -17.11
C TYR A 737 -14.74 -14.29 -17.64
N LEU A 738 -15.61 -14.93 -16.88
CA LEU A 738 -17.07 -14.87 -16.96
C LEU A 738 -17.59 -14.47 -15.58
N GLU A 739 -18.43 -13.45 -15.52
CA GLU A 739 -18.98 -12.93 -14.28
C GLU A 739 -20.49 -12.78 -14.39
N LEU A 740 -21.20 -13.20 -13.37
CA LEU A 740 -22.65 -12.98 -13.20
C LEU A 740 -22.87 -12.14 -11.93
N ASN A 741 -23.46 -10.99 -12.12
CA ASN A 741 -23.90 -10.12 -11.03
C ASN A 741 -25.43 -10.15 -10.92
N VAL A 742 -25.92 -10.22 -9.70
CA VAL A 742 -27.36 -10.11 -9.39
C VAL A 742 -27.56 -9.05 -8.31
N ARG A 743 -28.57 -8.19 -8.45
CA ARG A 743 -28.86 -7.09 -7.54
C ARG A 743 -30.37 -6.87 -7.35
N PHE A 744 -30.77 -6.52 -6.14
CA PHE A 744 -32.14 -6.20 -5.81
C PHE A 744 -32.21 -4.88 -5.01
#